data_ffd06cb169f41ca2fe8a3ce6a81ed1d6
#
_entry.id   ffd06cb169f41ca2fe8a3ce6a81ed1d6
#
_cell.length_a   1.000
_cell.length_b   1.000
_cell.length_c   1.000
_cell.angle_alpha   90.00
_cell.angle_beta   90.00
_cell.angle_gamma   90.00
#
_symmetry.space_group_name_H-M   'P 1'
#
loop_
_entity.id
_entity.type
_entity.pdbx_description
1 polymer ?
#
loop_
_entity_poly.entity_id
_entity_poly.type
_entity_poly.pdbx_seq_one_letter_code
_entity_poly.pdbx_strand_id
1 'polypeptide(L)'
;MPSRAVPVAEGDVALLKRVAKSHNLDDAAYARIVKVLGRQPTLTEVGIFGIMWSEHCSYASSKPYLKTFPTQGPHILVPAGKENAGVVDIGHGLAVVHKCESHNHPSAVEPVEGAATGVGGILRDIFTMGARPIALLDSLRFGPLAPPPGSGGGVNGRARTRFLLEGVVKGISEYGNSTGVPTVGGEIYFDEAYRDNPLVNVMGIGLVRADRIARAAARGVGNPVVYVGSSTGRDGLGGATFASRGLREGSDADRPAVQIGDPFTEKCLIEATLEALASGDVVGIQDMGAAGLTCSSCEMPARGGSGIEIDVAKVPRREDGMTPYEIMLSESQERMLLVVKRGREAAVRRLFARWGLNAAGIGRVTGDGRLRVKEGKIVVADIPVKALTDGAPVYRRPTRRPRGLARAQRLSLDTIPQPKDYAAALMSLLRSPTIASKAPVYERYDHMVQTNTVVLPGRSDAAVLRIKEAGALLAATIDGNGRYCALDPYEGGRLAVAEAARNLACVGAKPLAVTDCLNFGSPEDPEIMWQFKECVRGIAEACRAFRTPVTGGNVSFYNEGPRGAIDPTPVIGMIGIIQPAARSAQPLEGPLTAAFKEEGDVVLLLGEAREELGGSEYLAVVHRRKAGRPPRVDLQRERALQRVMRAAAAAGLLRSAHDCSEGGLAVALAECCIMEEDRLIGATVPLSLPPSAFGLRPDARLFGESAGRIVVSCEPHRVEALERLASRWRVPASTIGRVGGARLSLGPWIDVSVDELSHAWRTGLSSATVR
;
A
#
# COMPACT_ATOMS: atom_id res chain seq x y z
N MET A 1 -29.11 -22.62 -33.17
CA MET A 1 -29.39 -23.59 -32.10
C MET A 1 -28.39 -23.35 -30.97
N PRO A 2 -28.80 -23.24 -29.71
CA PRO A 2 -27.86 -23.11 -28.61
C PRO A 2 -27.04 -24.40 -28.49
N SER A 3 -25.69 -24.26 -28.48
CA SER A 3 -24.77 -25.37 -28.28
C SER A 3 -25.03 -25.98 -26.89
N ARG A 4 -25.51 -27.23 -26.84
CA ARG A 4 -25.70 -27.96 -25.58
C ARG A 4 -24.32 -28.23 -24.97
N ALA A 5 -24.11 -27.76 -23.71
CA ALA A 5 -22.97 -28.21 -22.90
C ALA A 5 -23.05 -29.73 -22.73
N VAL A 6 -21.90 -30.40 -22.75
CA VAL A 6 -21.83 -31.87 -22.56
C VAL A 6 -22.41 -32.22 -21.19
N PRO A 7 -23.38 -33.17 -21.08
CA PRO A 7 -23.91 -33.59 -19.78
C PRO A 7 -22.83 -34.23 -18.93
N VAL A 8 -22.75 -33.83 -17.66
CA VAL A 8 -21.84 -34.42 -16.67
C VAL A 8 -22.43 -35.72 -16.16
N ALA A 9 -21.67 -36.82 -16.12
CA ALA A 9 -22.13 -38.10 -15.60
C ALA A 9 -22.34 -38.03 -14.07
N GLU A 10 -23.32 -38.83 -13.54
CA GLU A 10 -23.64 -38.81 -12.08
C GLU A 10 -22.44 -39.09 -11.17
N GLY A 11 -21.45 -39.90 -11.59
CA GLY A 11 -20.21 -40.15 -10.88
C GLY A 11 -19.30 -38.94 -10.72
N ASP A 12 -19.44 -37.92 -11.55
CA ASP A 12 -18.62 -36.72 -11.55
C ASP A 12 -19.07 -35.67 -10.52
N VAL A 13 -20.32 -35.74 -10.04
CA VAL A 13 -20.86 -34.76 -9.07
C VAL A 13 -20.10 -34.80 -7.74
N ALA A 14 -19.64 -35.98 -7.29
CA ALA A 14 -18.85 -36.12 -6.06
C ALA A 14 -17.44 -35.49 -6.25
N LEU A 15 -16.86 -35.62 -7.43
CA LEU A 15 -15.61 -34.95 -7.80
C LEU A 15 -15.79 -33.43 -7.83
N LEU A 16 -16.85 -32.93 -8.50
CA LEU A 16 -17.14 -31.52 -8.60
C LEU A 16 -17.35 -30.87 -7.23
N LYS A 17 -18.05 -31.53 -6.31
CA LYS A 17 -18.21 -31.06 -4.92
C LYS A 17 -16.86 -31.06 -4.15
N ARG A 18 -16.00 -32.04 -4.37
CA ARG A 18 -14.64 -32.03 -3.77
C ARG A 18 -13.81 -30.86 -4.28
N VAL A 19 -13.84 -30.61 -5.60
CA VAL A 19 -13.15 -29.47 -6.20
C VAL A 19 -13.76 -28.14 -5.71
N ALA A 20 -15.09 -28.04 -5.58
CA ALA A 20 -15.73 -26.87 -5.00
C ALA A 20 -15.23 -26.59 -3.57
N LYS A 21 -15.14 -27.63 -2.73
CA LYS A 21 -14.60 -27.52 -1.36
C LYS A 21 -13.13 -27.11 -1.34
N SER A 22 -12.30 -27.58 -2.28
CA SER A 22 -10.89 -27.12 -2.37
C SER A 22 -10.77 -25.63 -2.76
N HIS A 23 -11.82 -25.06 -3.35
CA HIS A 23 -11.95 -23.62 -3.60
C HIS A 23 -12.73 -22.86 -2.50
N ASN A 24 -12.88 -23.42 -1.32
CA ASN A 24 -13.64 -22.84 -0.20
C ASN A 24 -15.15 -22.58 -0.52
N LEU A 25 -15.71 -23.28 -1.51
CA LEU A 25 -17.14 -23.26 -1.80
C LEU A 25 -17.84 -24.34 -0.97
N ASP A 26 -18.74 -23.93 -0.09
CA ASP A 26 -19.57 -24.85 0.69
C ASP A 26 -20.72 -25.44 -0.15
N ASP A 27 -21.47 -26.38 0.44
CA ASP A 27 -22.58 -27.02 -0.25
C ASP A 27 -23.69 -26.03 -0.65
N ALA A 28 -23.88 -24.94 0.10
CA ALA A 28 -24.86 -23.89 -0.23
C ALA A 28 -24.41 -23.06 -1.46
N ALA A 29 -23.11 -22.70 -1.51
CA ALA A 29 -22.52 -22.04 -2.68
C ALA A 29 -22.60 -22.95 -3.92
N TYR A 30 -22.30 -24.25 -3.78
CA TYR A 30 -22.43 -25.20 -4.89
C TYR A 30 -23.88 -25.30 -5.38
N ALA A 31 -24.87 -25.43 -4.48
CA ALA A 31 -26.27 -25.45 -4.84
C ALA A 31 -26.71 -24.15 -5.56
N ARG A 32 -26.17 -23.00 -5.15
CA ARG A 32 -26.41 -21.72 -5.81
C ARG A 32 -25.82 -21.69 -7.24
N ILE A 33 -24.63 -22.27 -7.46
CA ILE A 33 -24.04 -22.41 -8.80
C ILE A 33 -24.98 -23.25 -9.70
N VAL A 34 -25.41 -24.42 -9.23
CA VAL A 34 -26.36 -25.26 -9.97
C VAL A 34 -27.64 -24.51 -10.34
N LYS A 35 -28.19 -23.74 -9.38
CA LYS A 35 -29.38 -22.90 -9.62
C LYS A 35 -29.13 -21.81 -10.68
N VAL A 36 -27.99 -21.15 -10.65
CA VAL A 36 -27.59 -20.10 -11.61
C VAL A 36 -27.45 -20.67 -13.02
N LEU A 37 -26.84 -21.85 -13.14
CA LEU A 37 -26.60 -22.50 -14.42
C LEU A 37 -27.81 -23.23 -14.96
N GLY A 38 -28.77 -23.61 -14.10
CA GLY A 38 -29.90 -24.47 -14.44
C GLY A 38 -29.51 -25.92 -14.75
N ARG A 39 -28.28 -26.32 -14.43
CA ARG A 39 -27.66 -27.63 -14.64
C ARG A 39 -26.46 -27.84 -13.73
N GLN A 40 -25.93 -29.06 -13.69
CA GLN A 40 -24.64 -29.29 -13.04
C GLN A 40 -23.52 -28.52 -13.77
N PRO A 41 -22.57 -27.89 -13.00
CA PRO A 41 -21.43 -27.20 -13.58
C PRO A 41 -20.46 -28.20 -14.20
N THR A 42 -19.65 -27.73 -15.15
CA THR A 42 -18.42 -28.42 -15.57
C THR A 42 -17.30 -28.20 -14.56
N LEU A 43 -16.21 -28.97 -14.66
CA LEU A 43 -15.01 -28.77 -13.82
C LEU A 43 -14.45 -27.34 -13.96
N THR A 44 -14.35 -26.85 -15.21
CA THR A 44 -13.88 -25.48 -15.51
C THR A 44 -14.79 -24.42 -14.88
N GLU A 45 -16.11 -24.62 -14.94
CA GLU A 45 -17.07 -23.71 -14.31
C GLU A 45 -16.94 -23.68 -12.79
N VAL A 46 -16.74 -24.84 -12.14
CA VAL A 46 -16.49 -24.89 -10.68
C VAL A 46 -15.26 -24.08 -10.32
N GLY A 47 -14.17 -24.22 -11.09
CA GLY A 47 -12.95 -23.45 -10.88
C GLY A 47 -13.17 -21.94 -11.06
N ILE A 48 -13.84 -21.53 -12.14
CA ILE A 48 -14.16 -20.12 -12.41
C ILE A 48 -15.00 -19.51 -11.26
N PHE A 49 -16.08 -20.20 -10.82
CA PHE A 49 -16.85 -19.73 -9.67
C PHE A 49 -16.03 -19.71 -8.38
N GLY A 50 -15.20 -20.74 -8.15
CA GLY A 50 -14.36 -20.84 -6.97
C GLY A 50 -13.44 -19.64 -6.78
N ILE A 51 -12.80 -19.23 -7.85
CA ILE A 51 -11.93 -18.06 -7.83
C ILE A 51 -12.74 -16.75 -7.76
N MET A 52 -13.73 -16.55 -8.63
CA MET A 52 -14.49 -15.31 -8.67
C MET A 52 -15.33 -15.05 -7.42
N TRP A 53 -15.72 -16.08 -6.69
CA TRP A 53 -16.47 -15.99 -5.43
C TRP A 53 -15.57 -16.09 -4.18
N SER A 54 -14.24 -16.26 -4.35
CA SER A 54 -13.29 -16.20 -3.23
C SER A 54 -13.35 -14.83 -2.53
N GLU A 55 -12.97 -14.79 -1.26
CA GLU A 55 -12.88 -13.50 -0.51
C GLU A 55 -11.93 -12.52 -1.21
N HIS A 56 -10.83 -13.04 -1.76
CA HIS A 56 -9.83 -12.26 -2.45
C HIS A 56 -10.38 -11.51 -3.68
N CYS A 57 -11.19 -12.17 -4.53
CA CYS A 57 -11.73 -11.55 -5.77
C CYS A 57 -13.06 -10.83 -5.55
N SER A 58 -13.95 -11.36 -4.69
CA SER A 58 -15.32 -10.85 -4.54
C SER A 58 -15.48 -9.79 -3.46
N TYR A 59 -14.50 -9.68 -2.53
CA TYR A 59 -14.62 -8.84 -1.35
C TYR A 59 -15.90 -9.13 -0.53
N ALA A 60 -16.26 -10.40 -0.45
CA ALA A 60 -17.55 -10.84 0.07
C ALA A 60 -17.84 -10.32 1.49
N SER A 61 -16.85 -10.32 2.37
CA SER A 61 -16.99 -9.90 3.77
C SER A 61 -16.74 -8.40 3.97
N SER A 62 -15.88 -7.77 3.14
CA SER A 62 -15.48 -6.36 3.31
C SER A 62 -16.35 -5.36 2.55
N LYS A 63 -16.93 -5.74 1.41
CA LYS A 63 -17.74 -4.88 0.53
C LYS A 63 -18.82 -4.04 1.24
N PRO A 64 -19.54 -4.52 2.27
CA PRO A 64 -20.52 -3.72 2.99
C PRO A 64 -19.89 -2.51 3.72
N TYR A 65 -18.65 -2.66 4.21
CA TYR A 65 -17.93 -1.62 4.95
C TYR A 65 -17.22 -0.65 4.01
N LEU A 66 -16.58 -1.15 2.94
CA LEU A 66 -15.88 -0.33 1.93
C LEU A 66 -16.81 0.70 1.27
N LYS A 67 -18.11 0.38 1.14
CA LYS A 67 -19.12 1.32 0.64
C LYS A 67 -19.28 2.60 1.49
N THR A 68 -18.74 2.60 2.71
CA THR A 68 -18.79 3.78 3.60
C THR A 68 -17.68 4.79 3.32
N PHE A 69 -16.68 4.45 2.54
CA PHE A 69 -15.61 5.37 2.15
C PHE A 69 -16.14 6.53 1.29
N PRO A 70 -15.62 7.74 1.49
CA PRO A 70 -15.82 8.82 0.53
C PRO A 70 -14.98 8.54 -0.73
N THR A 71 -15.62 8.34 -1.87
CA THR A 71 -14.94 7.99 -3.13
C THR A 71 -15.03 9.07 -4.19
N GLN A 72 -15.76 10.15 -3.92
CA GLN A 72 -16.01 11.26 -4.85
C GLN A 72 -15.33 12.53 -4.37
N GLY A 73 -14.87 13.34 -5.32
CA GLY A 73 -14.26 14.63 -5.05
C GLY A 73 -13.98 15.40 -6.34
N PRO A 74 -13.65 16.70 -6.24
CA PRO A 74 -13.51 17.56 -7.44
C PRO A 74 -12.34 17.17 -8.35
N HIS A 75 -11.35 16.43 -7.82
CA HIS A 75 -10.18 15.99 -8.57
C HIS A 75 -10.27 14.51 -9.00
N ILE A 76 -11.34 13.78 -8.66
CA ILE A 76 -11.45 12.35 -8.94
C ILE A 76 -12.06 12.13 -10.31
N LEU A 77 -11.27 11.60 -11.26
CA LEU A 77 -11.70 11.22 -12.60
C LEU A 77 -12.21 9.79 -12.67
N VAL A 78 -11.60 8.88 -11.87
CA VAL A 78 -12.02 7.49 -11.72
C VAL A 78 -12.06 7.15 -10.24
N PRO A 79 -13.26 6.98 -9.67
CA PRO A 79 -13.41 6.60 -8.27
C PRO A 79 -13.18 5.12 -8.03
N ALA A 80 -12.98 4.73 -6.77
CA ALA A 80 -12.78 3.35 -6.34
C ALA A 80 -13.82 2.38 -6.90
N GLY A 81 -13.36 1.20 -7.33
CA GLY A 81 -14.18 0.09 -7.81
C GLY A 81 -14.79 0.28 -9.21
N LYS A 82 -14.37 1.29 -9.97
CA LYS A 82 -14.83 1.50 -11.35
C LYS A 82 -13.89 0.96 -12.39
N GLU A 83 -12.59 1.04 -12.15
CA GLU A 83 -11.51 0.52 -13.01
C GLU A 83 -10.43 -0.14 -12.15
N ASN A 84 -9.33 -0.56 -12.74
CA ASN A 84 -8.24 -1.25 -12.04
C ASN A 84 -7.54 -0.36 -11.00
N ALA A 85 -7.44 0.94 -11.26
CA ALA A 85 -6.85 1.92 -10.33
C ALA A 85 -7.65 3.23 -10.30
N GLY A 86 -7.47 4.01 -9.24
CA GLY A 86 -8.02 5.35 -9.12
C GLY A 86 -7.26 6.36 -9.97
N VAL A 87 -7.97 7.38 -10.46
CA VAL A 87 -7.38 8.44 -11.29
C VAL A 87 -7.73 9.82 -10.73
N VAL A 88 -6.71 10.64 -10.53
CA VAL A 88 -6.81 11.95 -9.90
C VAL A 88 -6.30 13.03 -10.86
N ASP A 89 -7.13 14.02 -11.14
CA ASP A 89 -6.75 15.19 -11.93
C ASP A 89 -5.76 16.06 -11.15
N ILE A 90 -4.62 16.37 -11.76
CA ILE A 90 -3.59 17.26 -11.21
C ILE A 90 -3.50 18.59 -11.95
N GLY A 91 -4.42 18.86 -12.87
CA GLY A 91 -4.42 20.02 -13.75
C GLY A 91 -3.55 19.83 -15.00
N HIS A 92 -3.46 20.85 -15.82
CA HIS A 92 -2.67 20.86 -17.06
C HIS A 92 -3.05 19.77 -18.08
N GLY A 93 -4.27 19.21 -17.99
CA GLY A 93 -4.71 18.07 -18.81
C GLY A 93 -4.04 16.75 -18.45
N LEU A 94 -3.42 16.67 -17.27
CA LEU A 94 -2.73 15.48 -16.75
C LEU A 94 -3.47 14.90 -15.55
N ALA A 95 -3.35 13.60 -15.40
CA ALA A 95 -3.90 12.88 -14.26
C ALA A 95 -2.89 11.86 -13.71
N VAL A 96 -2.95 11.63 -12.40
CA VAL A 96 -2.19 10.61 -11.71
C VAL A 96 -3.07 9.38 -11.49
N VAL A 97 -2.59 8.24 -11.92
CA VAL A 97 -3.13 6.92 -11.60
C VAL A 97 -2.35 6.38 -10.41
N HIS A 98 -3.04 5.93 -9.37
CA HIS A 98 -2.38 5.33 -8.22
C HIS A 98 -3.22 4.23 -7.58
N LYS A 99 -2.55 3.24 -7.06
CA LYS A 99 -3.15 2.13 -6.32
C LYS A 99 -2.09 1.53 -5.38
N CYS A 100 -2.52 1.03 -4.23
CA CYS A 100 -1.73 0.19 -3.35
C CYS A 100 -2.31 -1.22 -3.35
N GLU A 101 -1.42 -2.22 -3.34
CA GLU A 101 -1.79 -3.64 -3.27
C GLU A 101 -0.87 -4.42 -2.35
N SER A 102 -1.40 -5.45 -1.70
CA SER A 102 -0.68 -6.35 -0.80
C SER A 102 -0.33 -7.67 -1.49
N HIS A 103 0.87 -8.19 -1.22
CA HIS A 103 1.33 -9.48 -1.70
C HIS A 103 1.95 -10.31 -0.56
N ASN A 104 1.19 -10.45 0.55
CA ASN A 104 1.67 -10.97 1.84
C ASN A 104 1.93 -12.48 1.82
N HIS A 105 0.91 -13.28 1.49
CA HIS A 105 1.00 -14.76 1.52
C HIS A 105 2.09 -15.31 0.60
N PRO A 106 2.19 -14.88 -0.68
CA PRO A 106 3.27 -15.32 -1.55
C PRO A 106 4.65 -14.99 -0.98
N SER A 107 4.82 -13.78 -0.44
CA SER A 107 6.09 -13.32 0.15
C SER A 107 6.47 -14.05 1.44
N ALA A 108 5.50 -14.63 2.15
CA ALA A 108 5.76 -15.45 3.33
C ALA A 108 6.37 -16.82 2.97
N VAL A 109 6.10 -17.33 1.77
CA VAL A 109 6.54 -18.65 1.28
C VAL A 109 7.76 -18.50 0.38
N GLU A 110 7.71 -17.65 -0.62
CA GLU A 110 8.80 -17.33 -1.55
C GLU A 110 9.03 -15.81 -1.58
N PRO A 111 9.87 -15.26 -0.68
CA PRO A 111 9.94 -13.82 -0.49
C PRO A 111 10.45 -13.06 -1.72
N VAL A 112 11.32 -13.64 -2.54
CA VAL A 112 11.82 -13.00 -3.75
C VAL A 112 10.71 -12.90 -4.79
N GLU A 113 10.15 -14.04 -5.19
CA GLU A 113 9.10 -14.11 -6.22
C GLU A 113 7.80 -13.45 -5.75
N GLY A 114 7.42 -13.66 -4.48
CA GLY A 114 6.24 -13.04 -3.91
C GLY A 114 6.30 -11.52 -3.91
N ALA A 115 7.43 -10.92 -3.56
CA ALA A 115 7.61 -9.48 -3.58
C ALA A 115 7.76 -8.92 -5.02
N ALA A 116 8.52 -9.62 -5.88
CA ALA A 116 8.68 -9.27 -7.29
C ALA A 116 7.33 -9.19 -8.02
N THR A 117 6.50 -10.22 -7.86
CA THR A 117 5.17 -10.26 -8.49
C THR A 117 4.18 -9.28 -7.88
N GLY A 118 4.38 -8.88 -6.62
CA GLY A 118 3.67 -7.76 -6.01
C GLY A 118 3.95 -6.43 -6.72
N VAL A 119 5.23 -6.17 -7.07
CA VAL A 119 5.62 -4.99 -7.89
C VAL A 119 5.05 -5.11 -9.29
N GLY A 120 5.17 -6.27 -9.95
CA GLY A 120 4.65 -6.49 -11.30
C GLY A 120 3.13 -6.29 -11.37
N GLY A 121 2.38 -6.84 -10.41
CA GLY A 121 0.92 -6.71 -10.36
C GLY A 121 0.47 -5.26 -10.25
N ILE A 122 1.09 -4.48 -9.36
CA ILE A 122 0.71 -3.07 -9.21
C ILE A 122 1.10 -2.22 -10.43
N LEU A 123 2.23 -2.50 -11.07
CA LEU A 123 2.62 -1.83 -12.32
C LEU A 123 1.61 -2.10 -13.43
N ARG A 124 1.14 -3.36 -13.59
CA ARG A 124 0.09 -3.72 -14.57
C ARG A 124 -1.20 -2.94 -14.36
N ASP A 125 -1.67 -2.80 -13.13
CA ASP A 125 -2.83 -1.98 -12.81
C ASP A 125 -2.66 -0.52 -13.27
N ILE A 126 -1.45 0.03 -13.12
CA ILE A 126 -1.15 1.41 -13.51
C ILE A 126 -1.17 1.57 -15.03
N PHE A 127 -0.38 0.76 -15.77
CA PHE A 127 -0.30 0.97 -17.22
C PHE A 127 -1.51 0.42 -18.00
N THR A 128 -2.32 -0.47 -17.41
CA THR A 128 -3.64 -0.85 -17.92
C THR A 128 -4.57 0.35 -18.05
N MET A 129 -4.40 1.36 -17.18
CA MET A 129 -5.15 2.62 -17.26
C MET A 129 -4.61 3.59 -18.33
N GLY A 130 -3.59 3.20 -19.10
CA GLY A 130 -2.90 4.05 -20.07
C GLY A 130 -1.86 4.98 -19.44
N ALA A 131 -1.55 4.78 -18.17
CA ALA A 131 -0.59 5.61 -17.44
C ALA A 131 0.82 5.01 -17.51
N ARG A 132 1.82 5.87 -17.78
CA ARG A 132 3.22 5.47 -17.62
C ARG A 132 3.56 5.40 -16.15
N PRO A 133 4.01 4.25 -15.62
CA PRO A 133 4.51 4.17 -14.25
C PRO A 133 5.70 5.10 -14.03
N ILE A 134 5.66 5.90 -12.95
CA ILE A 134 6.68 6.90 -12.64
C ILE A 134 7.28 6.76 -11.25
N ALA A 135 6.64 6.01 -10.35
CA ALA A 135 7.18 5.74 -9.02
C ALA A 135 6.52 4.53 -8.35
N LEU A 136 7.27 3.96 -7.42
CA LEU A 136 6.85 2.94 -6.45
C LEU A 136 7.16 3.44 -5.03
N LEU A 137 6.31 3.05 -4.08
CA LEU A 137 6.57 3.11 -2.64
C LEU A 137 6.18 1.77 -2.02
N ASP A 138 6.87 1.34 -0.97
CA ASP A 138 6.56 0.10 -0.28
C ASP A 138 6.29 0.32 1.22
N SER A 139 5.42 -0.51 1.80
CA SER A 139 5.16 -0.58 3.23
C SER A 139 5.32 -2.02 3.67
N LEU A 140 6.38 -2.28 4.44
CA LEU A 140 6.85 -3.60 4.79
C LEU A 140 6.73 -3.84 6.30
N ARG A 141 6.31 -5.05 6.68
CA ARG A 141 6.21 -5.48 8.09
C ARG A 141 6.83 -6.85 8.27
N PHE A 142 7.70 -6.97 9.27
CA PHE A 142 8.39 -8.21 9.60
C PHE A 142 8.38 -8.49 11.10
N GLY A 143 8.64 -9.73 11.47
CA GLY A 143 8.96 -10.10 12.84
C GLY A 143 10.24 -9.44 13.34
N PRO A 144 10.53 -9.47 14.66
CA PRO A 144 11.73 -8.86 15.20
C PRO A 144 13.01 -9.48 14.62
N LEU A 145 14.00 -8.64 14.32
CA LEU A 145 15.34 -9.07 13.87
C LEU A 145 16.18 -9.65 15.03
N ALA A 146 15.89 -9.26 16.26
CA ALA A 146 16.50 -9.80 17.47
C ALA A 146 15.39 -10.27 18.44
N PRO A 147 15.44 -11.49 18.99
CA PRO A 147 14.46 -11.90 19.97
C PRO A 147 14.63 -11.09 21.25
N PRO A 148 13.54 -10.84 21.99
CA PRO A 148 13.62 -10.34 23.35
C PRO A 148 14.46 -11.31 24.22
N PRO A 149 15.35 -10.82 25.11
CA PRO A 149 16.04 -11.67 26.05
C PRO A 149 15.03 -12.50 26.86
N GLY A 150 15.24 -13.83 26.92
CA GLY A 150 14.36 -14.75 27.65
C GLY A 150 13.12 -15.24 26.87
N SER A 151 12.86 -14.78 25.65
CA SER A 151 11.87 -15.41 24.78
C SER A 151 12.52 -16.64 24.12
N GLY A 152 11.87 -17.81 24.22
CA GLY A 152 12.33 -19.07 23.60
C GLY A 152 12.32 -19.07 22.05
N GLY A 153 12.29 -17.90 21.42
CA GLY A 153 12.44 -17.69 19.98
C GLY A 153 13.89 -17.93 19.57
N GLY A 154 14.22 -19.19 19.30
CA GLY A 154 15.57 -19.66 18.99
C GLY A 154 16.17 -18.99 17.74
N VAL A 155 17.44 -19.33 17.46
CA VAL A 155 18.23 -18.96 16.29
C VAL A 155 17.41 -19.02 14.98
N ASN A 156 16.50 -19.97 14.86
CA ASN A 156 15.64 -20.19 13.69
C ASN A 156 14.66 -19.03 13.40
N GLY A 157 14.13 -18.35 14.43
CA GLY A 157 13.17 -17.23 14.20
C GLY A 157 13.84 -15.98 13.63
N ARG A 158 15.09 -15.70 14.03
CA ARG A 158 15.88 -14.60 13.47
C ARG A 158 16.28 -14.89 12.03
N ALA A 159 16.78 -16.09 11.78
CA ALA A 159 17.18 -16.51 10.44
C ALA A 159 16.03 -16.37 9.46
N ARG A 160 14.80 -16.75 9.88
CA ARG A 160 13.59 -16.58 9.06
C ARG A 160 13.27 -15.11 8.79
N THR A 161 13.25 -14.24 9.81
CA THR A 161 12.96 -12.81 9.61
C THR A 161 13.96 -12.15 8.65
N ARG A 162 15.25 -12.47 8.79
CA ARG A 162 16.31 -11.99 7.87
C ARG A 162 16.10 -12.51 6.46
N PHE A 163 15.87 -13.82 6.32
CA PHE A 163 15.60 -14.43 5.03
C PHE A 163 14.40 -13.76 4.32
N LEU A 164 13.32 -13.50 5.06
CA LEU A 164 12.15 -12.81 4.53
C LEU A 164 12.46 -11.37 4.12
N LEU A 165 13.13 -10.60 4.99
CA LEU A 165 13.51 -9.21 4.70
C LEU A 165 14.43 -9.13 3.46
N GLU A 166 15.50 -9.93 3.44
CA GLU A 166 16.47 -9.94 2.34
C GLU A 166 15.83 -10.35 1.02
N GLY A 167 14.98 -11.40 1.05
CA GLY A 167 14.27 -11.88 -0.13
C GLY A 167 13.23 -10.87 -0.65
N VAL A 168 12.44 -10.27 0.23
CA VAL A 168 11.45 -9.24 -0.15
C VAL A 168 12.15 -8.03 -0.76
N VAL A 169 13.18 -7.50 -0.10
CA VAL A 169 13.94 -6.35 -0.62
C VAL A 169 14.59 -6.68 -1.96
N LYS A 170 15.12 -7.91 -2.12
CA LYS A 170 15.68 -8.38 -3.40
C LYS A 170 14.61 -8.40 -4.48
N GLY A 171 13.45 -9.00 -4.22
CA GLY A 171 12.36 -9.10 -5.19
C GLY A 171 11.86 -7.72 -5.66
N ILE A 172 11.63 -6.79 -4.72
CA ILE A 172 11.23 -5.42 -5.04
C ILE A 172 12.31 -4.72 -5.88
N SER A 173 13.58 -4.81 -5.46
CA SER A 173 14.68 -4.14 -6.17
C SER A 173 14.89 -4.69 -7.58
N GLU A 174 14.95 -6.00 -7.74
CA GLU A 174 15.17 -6.63 -9.06
C GLU A 174 14.04 -6.29 -10.03
N TYR A 175 12.80 -6.33 -9.57
CA TYR A 175 11.66 -6.02 -10.44
C TYR A 175 11.56 -4.52 -10.77
N GLY A 176 11.59 -3.64 -9.77
CA GLY A 176 11.52 -2.18 -9.97
C GLY A 176 12.67 -1.65 -10.82
N ASN A 177 13.90 -2.06 -10.50
CA ASN A 177 15.11 -1.62 -11.23
C ASN A 177 15.07 -2.08 -12.69
N SER A 178 14.69 -3.33 -12.96
CA SER A 178 14.65 -3.88 -14.33
C SER A 178 13.54 -3.26 -15.18
N THR A 179 12.39 -2.94 -14.58
CA THR A 179 11.31 -2.25 -15.30
C THR A 179 11.60 -0.76 -15.53
N GLY A 180 12.61 -0.21 -14.84
CA GLY A 180 13.00 1.19 -14.93
C GLY A 180 11.97 2.12 -14.28
N VAL A 181 11.35 1.69 -13.17
CA VAL A 181 10.42 2.48 -12.35
C VAL A 181 11.07 2.71 -10.99
N PRO A 182 11.29 3.97 -10.57
CA PRO A 182 12.01 4.26 -9.34
C PRO A 182 11.17 3.92 -8.12
N THR A 183 11.79 3.28 -7.09
CA THR A 183 11.21 3.14 -5.75
C THR A 183 11.69 4.31 -4.89
N VAL A 184 10.81 5.25 -4.61
CA VAL A 184 11.15 6.60 -4.13
C VAL A 184 10.92 6.82 -2.63
N GLY A 185 10.33 5.85 -1.94
CA GLY A 185 10.04 5.94 -0.52
C GLY A 185 9.32 4.70 0.00
N GLY A 186 8.93 4.76 1.25
CA GLY A 186 8.26 3.66 1.93
C GLY A 186 8.56 3.63 3.43
N GLU A 187 8.10 2.56 4.09
CA GLU A 187 8.30 2.36 5.51
C GLU A 187 8.55 0.87 5.83
N ILE A 188 9.28 0.61 6.91
CA ILE A 188 9.52 -0.75 7.39
C ILE A 188 9.35 -0.78 8.92
N TYR A 189 8.49 -1.68 9.40
CA TYR A 189 8.28 -1.92 10.83
C TYR A 189 8.64 -3.33 11.23
N PHE A 190 9.06 -3.49 12.49
CA PHE A 190 9.40 -4.76 13.09
C PHE A 190 8.60 -4.96 14.38
N ASP A 191 7.68 -5.92 14.37
CA ASP A 191 6.86 -6.26 15.55
C ASP A 191 6.60 -7.78 15.60
N GLU A 192 6.44 -8.33 16.80
CA GLU A 192 6.17 -9.75 17.01
C GLU A 192 4.92 -10.23 16.28
N ALA A 193 3.95 -9.34 16.08
CA ALA A 193 2.71 -9.64 15.36
C ALA A 193 2.91 -10.11 13.91
N TYR A 194 4.04 -9.76 13.28
CA TYR A 194 4.33 -10.09 11.87
C TYR A 194 5.34 -11.23 11.68
N ARG A 195 5.73 -11.93 12.74
CA ARG A 195 6.75 -12.97 12.70
C ARG A 195 6.41 -14.12 11.76
N ASP A 196 5.15 -14.55 11.76
CA ASP A 196 4.69 -15.70 10.95
C ASP A 196 4.15 -15.29 9.57
N ASN A 197 3.65 -14.06 9.48
CA ASN A 197 3.06 -13.53 8.27
C ASN A 197 3.58 -12.10 8.06
N PRO A 198 4.63 -11.92 7.26
CA PRO A 198 5.12 -10.59 6.89
C PRO A 198 4.08 -9.86 6.02
N LEU A 199 4.08 -8.54 6.06
CA LEU A 199 3.28 -7.74 5.15
C LEU A 199 4.18 -7.09 4.09
N VAL A 200 3.76 -7.22 2.84
CA VAL A 200 4.40 -6.62 1.68
C VAL A 200 3.34 -5.87 0.90
N ASN A 201 3.33 -4.56 1.02
CA ASN A 201 2.38 -3.69 0.34
C ASN A 201 3.17 -2.75 -0.58
N VAL A 202 2.74 -2.64 -1.83
CA VAL A 202 3.40 -1.79 -2.83
C VAL A 202 2.38 -0.82 -3.42
N MET A 203 2.73 0.47 -3.43
CA MET A 203 1.97 1.52 -4.08
C MET A 203 2.63 1.87 -5.42
N GLY A 204 1.87 1.76 -6.51
CA GLY A 204 2.27 2.22 -7.83
C GLY A 204 1.65 3.57 -8.16
N ILE A 205 2.44 4.41 -8.84
CA ILE A 205 2.02 5.73 -9.32
C ILE A 205 2.37 5.86 -10.80
N GLY A 206 1.41 6.33 -11.61
CA GLY A 206 1.63 6.59 -13.02
C GLY A 206 1.04 7.92 -13.48
N LEU A 207 1.51 8.39 -14.62
CA LEU A 207 1.07 9.64 -15.25
C LEU A 207 0.36 9.35 -16.56
N VAL A 208 -0.78 9.97 -16.76
CA VAL A 208 -1.60 9.84 -17.98
C VAL A 208 -2.20 11.20 -18.37
N ARG A 209 -2.47 11.40 -19.66
CA ARG A 209 -3.32 12.50 -20.08
C ARG A 209 -4.78 12.24 -19.69
N ALA A 210 -5.45 13.23 -19.12
CA ALA A 210 -6.82 13.08 -18.61
C ALA A 210 -7.83 12.65 -19.72
N ASP A 211 -7.54 12.98 -20.99
CA ASP A 211 -8.34 12.59 -22.16
C ASP A 211 -7.99 11.22 -22.73
N ARG A 212 -6.99 10.50 -22.18
CA ARG A 212 -6.49 9.19 -22.68
C ARG A 212 -6.54 8.07 -21.65
N ILE A 213 -7.39 8.18 -20.65
CA ILE A 213 -7.57 7.13 -19.64
C ILE A 213 -8.19 5.91 -20.30
N ALA A 214 -7.46 4.79 -20.30
CA ALA A 214 -7.97 3.51 -20.80
C ALA A 214 -9.01 2.90 -19.86
N ARG A 215 -9.84 2.00 -20.40
CA ARG A 215 -10.96 1.39 -19.67
C ARG A 215 -10.92 -0.13 -19.80
N ALA A 216 -11.21 -0.84 -18.72
CA ALA A 216 -11.34 -2.29 -18.71
C ALA A 216 -12.76 -2.74 -19.07
N ALA A 217 -13.19 -2.44 -20.30
CA ALA A 217 -14.56 -2.73 -20.75
C ALA A 217 -14.58 -3.41 -22.12
N ALA A 218 -15.20 -4.59 -22.22
CA ALA A 218 -15.43 -5.27 -23.48
C ALA A 218 -16.62 -4.65 -24.22
N ARG A 219 -16.37 -3.79 -25.18
CA ARG A 219 -17.39 -3.09 -25.98
C ARG A 219 -17.28 -3.42 -27.47
N GLY A 220 -18.40 -3.30 -28.17
CA GLY A 220 -18.50 -3.55 -29.59
C GLY A 220 -18.59 -5.03 -29.94
N VAL A 221 -19.82 -5.52 -30.08
CA VAL A 221 -20.10 -6.92 -30.47
C VAL A 221 -19.36 -7.27 -31.77
N GLY A 222 -18.61 -8.38 -31.75
CA GLY A 222 -17.76 -8.81 -32.85
C GLY A 222 -16.33 -8.28 -32.81
N ASN A 223 -15.99 -7.36 -31.91
CA ASN A 223 -14.61 -6.97 -31.68
C ASN A 223 -13.76 -8.17 -31.21
N PRO A 224 -12.56 -8.37 -31.75
CA PRO A 224 -11.70 -9.46 -31.33
C PRO A 224 -11.13 -9.26 -29.94
N VAL A 225 -10.98 -10.38 -29.24
CA VAL A 225 -10.30 -10.47 -27.94
C VAL A 225 -8.93 -11.06 -28.18
N VAL A 226 -7.91 -10.29 -27.76
CA VAL A 226 -6.50 -10.61 -27.99
C VAL A 226 -5.79 -10.78 -26.66
N TYR A 227 -5.17 -11.94 -26.50
CA TYR A 227 -4.24 -12.22 -25.41
C TYR A 227 -2.86 -11.69 -25.79
N VAL A 228 -2.17 -10.99 -24.88
CA VAL A 228 -0.80 -10.50 -25.12
C VAL A 228 0.08 -10.74 -23.90
N GLY A 229 1.41 -10.83 -24.12
CA GLY A 229 2.43 -10.99 -23.09
C GLY A 229 3.05 -12.39 -23.03
N SER A 230 3.38 -12.85 -21.84
CA SER A 230 4.00 -14.16 -21.58
C SER A 230 3.11 -15.33 -21.96
N SER A 231 3.70 -16.50 -22.17
CA SER A 231 2.94 -17.75 -22.35
C SER A 231 2.39 -18.25 -21.01
N THR A 232 1.21 -18.83 -21.04
CA THR A 232 0.53 -19.39 -19.86
C THR A 232 1.20 -20.70 -19.41
N GLY A 233 1.54 -20.80 -18.14
CA GLY A 233 2.04 -22.01 -17.46
C GLY A 233 1.15 -22.41 -16.29
N ARG A 234 1.60 -23.41 -15.50
CA ARG A 234 0.90 -23.88 -14.28
C ARG A 234 1.27 -23.12 -13.02
N ASP A 235 2.12 -22.10 -13.11
CA ASP A 235 2.48 -21.23 -11.99
C ASP A 235 1.26 -20.42 -11.50
N GLY A 236 1.20 -20.22 -10.19
CA GLY A 236 0.12 -19.48 -9.55
C GLY A 236 -1.25 -20.20 -9.57
N LEU A 237 -1.30 -21.49 -9.94
CA LEU A 237 -2.56 -22.23 -9.89
C LEU A 237 -3.13 -22.25 -8.47
N GLY A 238 -4.31 -21.61 -8.30
CA GLY A 238 -4.98 -21.51 -7.01
C GLY A 238 -4.43 -20.42 -6.09
N GLY A 239 -3.64 -19.47 -6.59
CA GLY A 239 -3.08 -18.35 -5.82
C GLY A 239 -4.13 -17.56 -5.06
N ALA A 240 -5.24 -17.19 -5.70
CA ALA A 240 -6.35 -16.50 -5.04
C ALA A 240 -7.01 -17.37 -3.94
N THR A 241 -7.07 -18.68 -4.10
CA THR A 241 -7.54 -19.61 -3.07
C THR A 241 -6.54 -19.73 -1.92
N PHE A 242 -5.23 -19.79 -2.24
CA PHE A 242 -4.16 -19.77 -1.25
C PHE A 242 -4.18 -18.50 -0.40
N ALA A 243 -4.36 -17.33 -1.01
CA ALA A 243 -4.50 -16.05 -0.33
C ALA A 243 -5.81 -15.91 0.49
N SER A 244 -6.73 -16.88 0.39
CA SER A 244 -7.99 -16.91 1.15
C SER A 244 -7.97 -17.93 2.30
N ARG A 245 -6.79 -18.24 2.85
CA ARG A 245 -6.61 -19.09 4.05
C ARG A 245 -5.36 -18.66 4.83
N GLY A 246 -5.35 -18.91 6.16
CA GLY A 246 -4.17 -18.64 7.00
C GLY A 246 -2.98 -19.55 6.69
N LEU A 247 -1.77 -19.03 6.93
CA LEU A 247 -0.53 -19.80 6.82
C LEU A 247 -0.44 -20.86 7.93
N ARG A 248 0.11 -22.03 7.62
CA ARG A 248 0.25 -23.17 8.55
C ARG A 248 1.70 -23.64 8.59
N GLU A 249 2.03 -24.44 9.60
CA GLU A 249 3.26 -25.23 9.53
C GLU A 249 3.23 -26.11 8.28
N GLY A 250 4.28 -26.03 7.46
CA GLY A 250 4.37 -26.74 6.19
C GLY A 250 3.77 -25.98 4.99
N SER A 251 3.40 -24.69 5.11
CA SER A 251 2.99 -23.86 3.96
C SER A 251 4.08 -23.73 2.88
N ASP A 252 5.30 -24.13 3.13
CA ASP A 252 6.34 -24.28 2.10
C ASP A 252 5.92 -25.26 0.97
N ALA A 253 4.99 -26.19 1.24
CA ALA A 253 4.38 -27.03 0.22
C ALA A 253 3.47 -26.26 -0.76
N ASP A 254 3.08 -25.04 -0.43
CA ASP A 254 2.26 -24.17 -1.27
C ASP A 254 3.08 -23.36 -2.32
N ARG A 255 4.41 -23.58 -2.42
CA ARG A 255 5.29 -22.96 -3.42
C ARG A 255 4.73 -22.95 -4.85
N PRO A 256 4.10 -24.03 -5.35
CA PRO A 256 3.53 -24.02 -6.69
C PRO A 256 2.38 -23.00 -6.90
N ALA A 257 1.77 -22.51 -5.81
CA ALA A 257 0.76 -21.45 -5.87
C ALA A 257 1.37 -20.04 -5.93
N VAL A 258 2.68 -19.91 -5.74
CA VAL A 258 3.40 -18.64 -5.90
C VAL A 258 3.68 -18.41 -7.38
N GLN A 259 3.45 -17.20 -7.80
CA GLN A 259 3.71 -16.75 -9.17
C GLN A 259 5.20 -16.47 -9.37
N ILE A 260 5.68 -16.57 -10.60
CA ILE A 260 7.06 -16.23 -11.00
C ILE A 260 7.01 -14.97 -11.85
N GLY A 261 7.82 -13.96 -11.52
CA GLY A 261 7.87 -12.69 -12.23
C GLY A 261 9.02 -12.63 -13.24
N ASP A 262 8.76 -12.01 -14.41
CA ASP A 262 9.77 -11.68 -15.43
C ASP A 262 9.76 -10.16 -15.69
N PRO A 263 10.59 -9.39 -14.96
CA PRO A 263 10.60 -7.93 -15.07
C PRO A 263 11.05 -7.44 -16.44
N PHE A 264 11.84 -8.21 -17.20
CA PHE A 264 12.21 -7.86 -18.58
C PHE A 264 10.98 -7.93 -19.50
N THR A 265 10.23 -9.02 -19.43
CA THR A 265 8.97 -9.16 -20.17
C THR A 265 7.96 -8.10 -19.75
N GLU A 266 7.86 -7.77 -18.45
CA GLU A 266 7.01 -6.69 -17.97
C GLU A 266 7.41 -5.32 -18.56
N LYS A 267 8.72 -5.03 -18.63
CA LYS A 267 9.21 -3.80 -19.28
C LYS A 267 8.77 -3.73 -20.74
N CYS A 268 8.93 -4.80 -21.49
CA CYS A 268 8.47 -4.88 -22.88
C CYS A 268 6.95 -4.69 -22.96
N LEU A 269 6.21 -5.28 -22.01
CA LEU A 269 4.75 -5.20 -21.96
C LEU A 269 4.25 -3.78 -21.66
N ILE A 270 4.92 -3.05 -20.77
CA ILE A 270 4.64 -1.62 -20.48
C ILE A 270 4.73 -0.83 -21.79
N GLU A 271 5.85 -0.91 -22.50
CA GLU A 271 6.09 -0.11 -23.69
C GLU A 271 5.11 -0.47 -24.83
N ALA A 272 4.95 -1.78 -25.09
CA ALA A 272 4.03 -2.27 -26.12
C ALA A 272 2.58 -1.87 -25.82
N THR A 273 2.15 -1.94 -24.56
CA THR A 273 0.79 -1.59 -24.16
C THR A 273 0.52 -0.10 -24.32
N LEU A 274 1.42 0.76 -23.85
CA LEU A 274 1.28 2.21 -24.01
C LEU A 274 1.26 2.63 -25.48
N GLU A 275 2.09 2.00 -26.32
CA GLU A 275 2.08 2.22 -27.77
C GLU A 275 0.76 1.74 -28.42
N ALA A 276 0.25 0.58 -28.02
CA ALA A 276 -1.01 0.03 -28.52
C ALA A 276 -2.21 0.92 -28.14
N LEU A 277 -2.24 1.43 -26.93
CA LEU A 277 -3.27 2.38 -26.48
C LEU A 277 -3.18 3.72 -27.23
N ALA A 278 -1.97 4.20 -27.48
CA ALA A 278 -1.74 5.44 -28.25
C ALA A 278 -2.18 5.33 -29.70
N SER A 279 -2.15 4.13 -30.32
CA SER A 279 -2.65 3.91 -31.68
C SER A 279 -4.15 4.12 -31.84
N GLY A 280 -4.91 4.04 -30.72
CA GLY A 280 -6.37 4.11 -30.73
C GLY A 280 -7.05 2.84 -31.27
N ASP A 281 -6.34 1.76 -31.50
CA ASP A 281 -6.88 0.47 -31.99
C ASP A 281 -7.44 -0.40 -30.87
N VAL A 282 -7.07 -0.15 -29.61
CA VAL A 282 -7.54 -0.86 -28.42
C VAL A 282 -8.79 -0.18 -27.87
N VAL A 283 -9.86 -0.95 -27.70
CA VAL A 283 -11.17 -0.50 -27.18
C VAL A 283 -11.25 -0.68 -25.67
N GLY A 284 -10.65 -1.75 -25.15
CA GLY A 284 -10.63 -2.07 -23.74
C GLY A 284 -9.44 -2.96 -23.40
N ILE A 285 -8.94 -2.85 -22.19
CA ILE A 285 -7.77 -3.58 -21.73
C ILE A 285 -7.87 -3.87 -20.23
N GLN A 286 -7.41 -5.06 -19.84
CA GLN A 286 -7.27 -5.45 -18.43
C GLN A 286 -6.06 -6.37 -18.27
N ASP A 287 -5.39 -6.27 -17.13
CA ASP A 287 -4.34 -7.21 -16.76
C ASP A 287 -4.91 -8.59 -16.37
N MET A 288 -4.04 -9.57 -16.35
CA MET A 288 -4.32 -10.91 -15.85
C MET A 288 -3.54 -11.10 -14.54
N GLY A 289 -3.93 -10.37 -13.49
CA GLY A 289 -3.39 -10.49 -12.14
C GLY A 289 -3.97 -11.70 -11.41
N ALA A 290 -4.50 -11.49 -10.21
CA ALA A 290 -5.23 -12.53 -9.47
C ALA A 290 -6.35 -13.13 -10.34
N ALA A 291 -6.50 -14.45 -10.29
CA ALA A 291 -7.42 -15.22 -11.13
C ALA A 291 -7.14 -15.19 -12.66
N GLY A 292 -6.05 -14.60 -13.09
CA GLY A 292 -5.55 -14.69 -14.47
C GLY A 292 -6.58 -14.37 -15.56
N LEU A 293 -6.70 -15.28 -16.56
CA LEU A 293 -7.64 -15.12 -17.67
C LEU A 293 -9.10 -15.13 -17.22
N THR A 294 -9.41 -15.80 -16.11
CA THR A 294 -10.77 -15.82 -15.53
C THR A 294 -11.23 -14.42 -15.16
N CYS A 295 -10.43 -13.68 -14.37
CA CYS A 295 -10.80 -12.34 -13.90
C CYS A 295 -11.04 -11.38 -15.08
N SER A 296 -10.07 -11.25 -15.98
CA SER A 296 -10.16 -10.32 -17.11
C SER A 296 -11.34 -10.64 -18.05
N SER A 297 -11.59 -11.94 -18.32
CA SER A 297 -12.70 -12.36 -19.18
C SER A 297 -14.09 -12.27 -18.49
N CYS A 298 -14.15 -12.09 -17.18
CA CYS A 298 -15.38 -11.85 -16.43
C CYS A 298 -15.67 -10.35 -16.26
N GLU A 299 -14.67 -9.58 -15.83
CA GLU A 299 -14.86 -8.18 -15.45
C GLU A 299 -15.02 -7.26 -16.65
N MET A 300 -14.23 -7.45 -17.72
CA MET A 300 -14.34 -6.61 -18.92
C MET A 300 -15.75 -6.65 -19.55
N PRO A 301 -16.40 -7.82 -19.76
CA PRO A 301 -17.75 -7.84 -20.28
C PRO A 301 -18.77 -7.33 -19.24
N ALA A 302 -18.58 -7.56 -17.94
CA ALA A 302 -19.45 -6.98 -16.90
C ALA A 302 -19.48 -5.45 -16.97
N ARG A 303 -18.30 -4.81 -17.06
CA ARG A 303 -18.17 -3.35 -17.19
C ARG A 303 -18.64 -2.85 -18.55
N GLY A 304 -18.49 -3.66 -19.61
CA GLY A 304 -18.93 -3.35 -20.96
C GLY A 304 -20.41 -3.53 -21.24
N GLY A 305 -21.14 -4.24 -20.37
CA GLY A 305 -22.54 -4.63 -20.58
C GLY A 305 -22.70 -5.66 -21.71
N SER A 306 -21.71 -6.51 -21.93
CA SER A 306 -21.59 -7.47 -23.03
C SER A 306 -21.32 -8.88 -22.54
N GLY A 307 -21.03 -9.80 -23.44
CA GLY A 307 -20.45 -11.11 -23.20
C GLY A 307 -19.10 -11.26 -23.89
N ILE A 308 -18.42 -12.36 -23.62
CA ILE A 308 -17.17 -12.76 -24.25
C ILE A 308 -17.20 -14.24 -24.60
N GLU A 309 -16.74 -14.59 -25.79
CA GLU A 309 -16.45 -15.97 -26.20
C GLU A 309 -14.96 -16.11 -26.44
N ILE A 310 -14.29 -17.04 -25.76
CA ILE A 310 -12.84 -17.33 -25.89
C ILE A 310 -12.61 -18.81 -26.20
N ASP A 311 -11.56 -19.09 -26.94
CA ASP A 311 -11.08 -20.42 -27.28
C ASP A 311 -9.69 -20.65 -26.65
N VAL A 312 -9.66 -21.41 -25.55
CA VAL A 312 -8.42 -21.64 -24.79
C VAL A 312 -7.39 -22.48 -25.55
N ALA A 313 -7.80 -23.19 -26.60
CA ALA A 313 -6.85 -23.87 -27.48
C ALA A 313 -5.90 -22.90 -28.22
N LYS A 314 -6.28 -21.62 -28.33
CA LYS A 314 -5.52 -20.55 -28.97
C LYS A 314 -4.66 -19.75 -27.99
N VAL A 315 -4.78 -19.99 -26.70
CA VAL A 315 -3.95 -19.33 -25.68
C VAL A 315 -2.51 -19.82 -25.79
N PRO A 316 -1.51 -18.94 -25.91
CA PRO A 316 -0.11 -19.33 -25.88
C PRO A 316 0.23 -20.02 -24.56
N ARG A 317 0.83 -21.21 -24.65
CA ARG A 317 1.20 -22.05 -23.51
C ARG A 317 2.70 -22.34 -23.54
N ARG A 318 3.31 -22.41 -22.36
CA ARG A 318 4.70 -22.85 -22.22
C ARG A 318 4.83 -24.31 -21.76
N GLU A 319 3.69 -24.94 -21.43
CA GLU A 319 3.61 -26.33 -20.99
C GLU A 319 2.58 -27.09 -21.81
N ASP A 320 2.94 -28.33 -22.18
CA ASP A 320 2.02 -29.20 -22.89
C ASP A 320 0.97 -29.83 -21.97
N GLY A 321 -0.14 -30.22 -22.56
CA GLY A 321 -1.21 -30.95 -21.87
C GLY A 321 -1.99 -30.13 -20.82
N MET A 322 -1.89 -28.80 -20.85
CA MET A 322 -2.73 -27.96 -19.97
C MET A 322 -4.21 -28.10 -20.34
N THR A 323 -5.01 -28.37 -19.32
CA THR A 323 -6.46 -28.46 -19.42
C THR A 323 -7.12 -27.08 -19.49
N PRO A 324 -8.35 -26.94 -20.01
CA PRO A 324 -9.12 -25.68 -19.94
C PRO A 324 -9.24 -25.12 -18.53
N TYR A 325 -9.38 -25.97 -17.52
CA TYR A 325 -9.39 -25.57 -16.10
C TYR A 325 -8.08 -24.90 -15.71
N GLU A 326 -6.93 -25.51 -16.00
CA GLU A 326 -5.61 -24.95 -15.67
C GLU A 326 -5.34 -23.65 -16.42
N ILE A 327 -5.70 -23.55 -17.71
CA ILE A 327 -5.50 -22.34 -18.53
C ILE A 327 -6.31 -21.15 -17.98
N MET A 328 -7.57 -21.40 -17.57
CA MET A 328 -8.42 -20.34 -17.04
C MET A 328 -7.98 -19.86 -15.66
N LEU A 329 -7.43 -20.76 -14.82
CA LEU A 329 -7.08 -20.50 -13.44
C LEU A 329 -5.61 -20.18 -13.21
N SER A 330 -4.75 -20.30 -14.23
CA SER A 330 -3.34 -19.93 -14.17
C SER A 330 -3.20 -18.42 -13.88
N GLU A 331 -2.32 -18.09 -12.94
CA GLU A 331 -1.96 -16.71 -12.60
C GLU A 331 -0.52 -16.36 -13.07
N SER A 332 -0.05 -17.01 -14.17
CA SER A 332 1.20 -16.61 -14.83
C SER A 332 1.21 -15.11 -15.06
N GLN A 333 2.32 -14.46 -14.72
CA GLN A 333 2.45 -13.02 -14.74
C GLN A 333 2.68 -12.46 -16.15
N GLU A 334 2.79 -11.15 -16.28
CA GLU A 334 3.11 -10.41 -17.51
C GLU A 334 2.14 -10.72 -18.67
N ARG A 335 0.84 -10.80 -18.35
CA ARG A 335 -0.21 -11.07 -19.34
C ARG A 335 -1.33 -10.04 -19.28
N MET A 336 -1.87 -9.69 -20.47
CA MET A 336 -2.98 -8.74 -20.60
C MET A 336 -4.04 -9.28 -21.56
N LEU A 337 -5.29 -8.89 -21.34
CA LEU A 337 -6.41 -9.14 -22.24
C LEU A 337 -6.87 -7.83 -22.89
N LEU A 338 -6.85 -7.79 -24.22
CA LEU A 338 -7.25 -6.63 -25.00
C LEU A 338 -8.52 -6.91 -25.80
N VAL A 339 -9.39 -5.91 -25.87
CA VAL A 339 -10.46 -5.85 -26.89
C VAL A 339 -10.00 -4.85 -27.94
N VAL A 340 -9.84 -5.34 -29.18
CA VAL A 340 -9.26 -4.59 -30.31
C VAL A 340 -10.37 -4.24 -31.30
N LYS A 341 -10.30 -3.10 -31.96
CA LYS A 341 -11.22 -2.75 -33.05
C LYS A 341 -11.18 -3.80 -34.16
N ARG A 342 -12.34 -4.21 -34.63
CA ARG A 342 -12.46 -5.17 -35.74
C ARG A 342 -11.65 -4.73 -36.96
N GLY A 343 -10.83 -5.63 -37.50
CA GLY A 343 -9.93 -5.37 -38.64
C GLY A 343 -8.58 -4.76 -38.28
N ARG A 344 -8.33 -4.49 -36.96
CA ARG A 344 -7.05 -3.92 -36.47
C ARG A 344 -6.16 -4.95 -35.77
N GLU A 345 -6.59 -6.21 -35.67
CA GLU A 345 -5.90 -7.30 -34.96
C GLU A 345 -4.48 -7.52 -35.47
N ALA A 346 -4.31 -7.51 -36.80
CA ALA A 346 -3.00 -7.74 -37.41
C ALA A 346 -2.00 -6.61 -37.08
N ALA A 347 -2.48 -5.35 -36.94
CA ALA A 347 -1.66 -4.22 -36.57
C ALA A 347 -1.20 -4.34 -35.11
N VAL A 348 -2.13 -4.64 -34.19
CA VAL A 348 -1.83 -4.86 -32.76
C VAL A 348 -0.86 -6.05 -32.60
N ARG A 349 -1.11 -7.17 -33.26
CA ARG A 349 -0.21 -8.34 -33.20
C ARG A 349 1.21 -8.01 -33.67
N ARG A 350 1.37 -7.27 -34.77
CA ARG A 350 2.71 -6.85 -35.25
C ARG A 350 3.40 -5.92 -34.24
N LEU A 351 2.63 -5.06 -33.57
CA LEU A 351 3.17 -4.16 -32.54
C LEU A 351 3.78 -4.94 -31.38
N PHE A 352 3.02 -5.87 -30.77
CA PHE A 352 3.54 -6.70 -29.69
C PHE A 352 4.69 -7.61 -30.12
N ALA A 353 4.64 -8.15 -31.35
CA ALA A 353 5.72 -8.97 -31.88
C ALA A 353 7.05 -8.21 -32.03
N ARG A 354 7.03 -6.89 -32.31
CA ARG A 354 8.26 -6.04 -32.29
C ARG A 354 8.93 -5.99 -30.93
N TRP A 355 8.14 -6.13 -29.87
CA TRP A 355 8.61 -6.17 -28.48
C TRP A 355 8.94 -7.60 -27.99
N GLY A 356 8.91 -8.59 -28.88
CA GLY A 356 9.16 -9.99 -28.55
C GLY A 356 8.03 -10.68 -27.76
N LEU A 357 6.85 -10.07 -27.72
CA LEU A 357 5.72 -10.56 -26.93
C LEU A 357 4.73 -11.37 -27.76
N ASN A 358 4.09 -12.37 -27.13
CA ASN A 358 2.97 -13.05 -27.74
C ASN A 358 1.80 -12.08 -27.98
N ALA A 359 1.05 -12.32 -29.06
CA ALA A 359 -0.22 -11.66 -29.31
C ALA A 359 -1.13 -12.63 -30.10
N ALA A 360 -2.10 -13.23 -29.44
CA ALA A 360 -2.99 -14.24 -29.98
C ALA A 360 -4.44 -13.79 -29.95
N GLY A 361 -5.13 -13.84 -31.08
CA GLY A 361 -6.59 -13.66 -31.14
C GLY A 361 -7.28 -14.90 -30.59
N ILE A 362 -7.76 -14.82 -29.35
CA ILE A 362 -8.34 -15.95 -28.64
C ILE A 362 -9.88 -15.95 -28.64
N GLY A 363 -10.52 -14.86 -29.08
CA GLY A 363 -11.98 -14.79 -28.97
C GLY A 363 -12.59 -13.53 -29.56
N ARG A 364 -13.80 -13.24 -29.13
CA ARG A 364 -14.58 -12.07 -29.55
C ARG A 364 -15.57 -11.62 -28.49
N VAL A 365 -15.96 -10.35 -28.53
CA VAL A 365 -17.03 -9.79 -27.74
C VAL A 365 -18.38 -10.25 -28.30
N THR A 366 -19.30 -10.67 -27.41
CA THR A 366 -20.67 -11.09 -27.76
C THR A 366 -21.71 -10.16 -27.12
N GLY A 367 -22.96 -10.25 -27.58
CA GLY A 367 -24.06 -9.43 -27.05
C GLY A 367 -24.96 -10.14 -26.06
N ASP A 368 -24.64 -11.39 -25.67
CA ASP A 368 -25.53 -12.26 -24.89
C ASP A 368 -25.30 -12.19 -23.36
N GLY A 369 -24.33 -11.40 -22.89
CA GLY A 369 -24.01 -11.26 -21.46
C GLY A 369 -23.43 -12.51 -20.82
N ARG A 370 -22.80 -13.37 -21.59
CA ARG A 370 -22.25 -14.64 -21.12
C ARG A 370 -20.71 -14.71 -21.32
N LEU A 371 -20.03 -15.34 -20.39
CA LEU A 371 -18.70 -15.86 -20.59
C LEU A 371 -18.83 -17.26 -21.17
N ARG A 372 -18.36 -17.44 -22.41
CA ARG A 372 -18.29 -18.73 -23.07
C ARG A 372 -16.86 -19.13 -23.32
N VAL A 373 -16.41 -20.22 -22.71
CA VAL A 373 -15.07 -20.78 -22.88
C VAL A 373 -15.18 -22.03 -23.73
N LYS A 374 -14.35 -22.12 -24.76
CA LYS A 374 -14.25 -23.25 -25.68
C LYS A 374 -12.85 -23.85 -25.67
N GLU A 375 -12.78 -25.11 -25.96
CA GLU A 375 -11.58 -25.79 -26.43
C GLU A 375 -11.85 -26.30 -27.86
N GLY A 376 -11.46 -25.51 -28.85
CA GLY A 376 -11.82 -25.73 -30.23
C GLY A 376 -13.34 -25.66 -30.48
N LYS A 377 -13.97 -26.82 -30.71
CA LYS A 377 -15.44 -26.89 -30.93
C LYS A 377 -16.22 -27.19 -29.65
N ILE A 378 -15.56 -27.61 -28.58
CA ILE A 378 -16.22 -28.04 -27.32
C ILE A 378 -16.41 -26.81 -26.41
N VAL A 379 -17.61 -26.60 -25.91
CA VAL A 379 -17.90 -25.60 -24.89
C VAL A 379 -17.63 -26.21 -23.52
N VAL A 380 -16.62 -25.69 -22.83
CA VAL A 380 -16.19 -26.15 -21.49
C VAL A 380 -16.70 -25.29 -20.35
N ALA A 381 -17.15 -24.06 -20.65
CA ALA A 381 -17.90 -23.22 -19.70
C ALA A 381 -18.85 -22.29 -20.45
N ASP A 382 -20.03 -22.04 -19.86
CA ASP A 382 -21.03 -21.10 -20.36
C ASP A 382 -21.82 -20.51 -19.18
N ILE A 383 -21.39 -19.33 -18.72
CA ILE A 383 -21.80 -18.72 -17.45
C ILE A 383 -22.34 -17.30 -17.70
N PRO A 384 -23.48 -16.90 -17.10
CA PRO A 384 -23.88 -15.51 -17.10
C PRO A 384 -22.82 -14.64 -16.38
N VAL A 385 -22.26 -13.63 -17.05
CA VAL A 385 -21.19 -12.77 -16.51
C VAL A 385 -21.60 -12.13 -15.17
N LYS A 386 -22.85 -11.65 -15.08
CA LYS A 386 -23.35 -11.03 -13.83
C LYS A 386 -23.32 -11.96 -12.63
N ALA A 387 -23.43 -13.29 -12.84
CA ALA A 387 -23.37 -14.25 -11.75
C ALA A 387 -21.97 -14.34 -11.12
N LEU A 388 -20.92 -14.04 -11.90
CA LEU A 388 -19.53 -14.08 -11.47
C LEU A 388 -19.09 -12.78 -10.77
N THR A 389 -19.74 -11.66 -11.07
CA THR A 389 -19.38 -10.31 -10.60
C THR A 389 -20.41 -9.78 -9.58
N ASP A 390 -21.46 -9.10 -10.04
CA ASP A 390 -22.49 -8.51 -9.15
C ASP A 390 -23.26 -9.57 -8.37
N GLY A 391 -23.39 -10.78 -8.90
CA GLY A 391 -24.04 -11.92 -8.28
C GLY A 391 -23.17 -12.71 -7.31
N ALA A 392 -21.92 -12.34 -7.08
CA ALA A 392 -21.07 -12.99 -6.09
C ALA A 392 -21.69 -12.88 -4.67
N PRO A 393 -21.44 -13.85 -3.79
CA PRO A 393 -21.91 -13.78 -2.40
C PRO A 393 -21.43 -12.50 -1.70
N VAL A 394 -22.28 -11.95 -0.83
CA VAL A 394 -21.91 -10.87 0.10
C VAL A 394 -22.29 -11.33 1.50
N TYR A 395 -21.28 -11.41 2.38
CA TYR A 395 -21.49 -11.90 3.74
C TYR A 395 -21.63 -10.74 4.72
N ARG A 396 -22.57 -10.87 5.63
CA ARG A 396 -22.70 -10.02 6.81
C ARG A 396 -22.11 -10.79 7.98
N ARG A 397 -20.78 -10.76 8.10
CA ARG A 397 -20.09 -11.44 9.19
C ARG A 397 -20.45 -10.83 10.55
N PRO A 398 -20.61 -11.64 11.59
CA PRO A 398 -20.84 -11.13 12.93
C PRO A 398 -19.64 -10.30 13.40
N THR A 399 -19.91 -9.31 14.26
CA THR A 399 -18.85 -8.47 14.84
C THR A 399 -18.97 -8.46 16.36
N ARG A 400 -17.84 -8.62 17.05
CA ARG A 400 -17.75 -8.59 18.51
C ARG A 400 -16.49 -7.86 18.93
N ARG A 401 -16.61 -6.90 19.86
CA ARG A 401 -15.43 -6.22 20.41
C ARG A 401 -14.49 -7.24 21.06
N PRO A 402 -13.16 -7.18 20.78
CA PRO A 402 -12.20 -8.09 21.38
C PRO A 402 -12.23 -8.09 22.90
N ARG A 403 -12.30 -9.27 23.51
CA ARG A 403 -12.43 -9.43 24.96
C ARG A 403 -11.24 -8.84 25.71
N GLY A 404 -10.03 -8.95 25.15
CA GLY A 404 -8.79 -8.45 25.75
C GLY A 404 -8.58 -6.93 25.60
N LEU A 405 -9.31 -6.26 24.70
CA LEU A 405 -9.04 -4.88 24.31
C LEU A 405 -9.13 -3.89 25.50
N ALA A 406 -10.16 -4.03 26.33
CA ALA A 406 -10.32 -3.14 27.49
C ALA A 406 -9.17 -3.28 28.50
N ARG A 407 -8.58 -4.47 28.62
CA ARG A 407 -7.39 -4.72 29.46
C ARG A 407 -6.15 -4.11 28.80
N ALA A 408 -5.95 -4.31 27.52
CA ALA A 408 -4.82 -3.75 26.78
C ALA A 408 -4.81 -2.22 26.81
N GLN A 409 -5.97 -1.59 26.75
CA GLN A 409 -6.14 -0.14 26.83
C GLN A 409 -5.89 0.45 28.23
N ARG A 410 -5.87 -0.37 29.29
CA ARG A 410 -5.57 0.11 30.67
C ARG A 410 -4.07 0.29 30.82
N LEU A 411 -3.65 1.51 31.01
CA LEU A 411 -2.27 1.88 31.33
C LEU A 411 -2.33 3.01 32.39
N SER A 412 -1.76 2.74 33.56
CA SER A 412 -1.43 3.82 34.50
C SER A 412 0.02 4.20 34.26
N LEU A 413 0.26 5.47 34.01
CA LEU A 413 1.61 5.99 33.79
C LEU A 413 2.45 5.87 35.08
N ASP A 414 1.83 5.85 36.26
CA ASP A 414 2.54 5.60 37.54
C ASP A 414 3.22 4.22 37.58
N THR A 415 2.73 3.25 36.77
CA THR A 415 3.33 1.91 36.67
C THR A 415 4.49 1.84 35.69
N ILE A 416 4.77 2.94 34.97
CA ILE A 416 5.86 3.05 34.01
C ILE A 416 6.99 3.83 34.70
N PRO A 417 8.11 3.18 35.04
CA PRO A 417 9.23 3.89 35.64
C PRO A 417 9.84 4.84 34.60
N GLN A 418 10.15 6.06 35.04
CA GLN A 418 10.89 6.98 34.19
C GLN A 418 12.32 6.50 33.99
N PRO A 419 12.93 6.73 32.82
CA PRO A 419 14.32 6.38 32.58
C PRO A 419 15.24 7.07 33.60
N LYS A 420 16.22 6.34 34.09
CA LYS A 420 17.31 6.96 34.88
C LYS A 420 18.24 7.80 34.00
N ASP A 421 18.34 7.43 32.71
CA ASP A 421 19.13 8.07 31.69
C ASP A 421 18.27 8.23 30.41
N TYR A 422 17.85 9.44 30.14
CA TYR A 422 17.01 9.78 28.98
C TYR A 422 17.82 9.75 27.67
N ALA A 423 19.13 10.03 27.72
CA ALA A 423 20.00 9.93 26.57
C ALA A 423 20.12 8.45 26.12
N ALA A 424 20.31 7.54 27.08
CA ALA A 424 20.32 6.10 26.78
C ALA A 424 18.96 5.61 26.22
N ALA A 425 17.84 6.15 26.68
CA ALA A 425 16.52 5.84 26.14
C ALA A 425 16.40 6.32 24.68
N LEU A 426 16.80 7.56 24.35
CA LEU A 426 16.85 8.08 22.99
C LEU A 426 17.73 7.21 22.11
N MET A 427 18.93 6.87 22.55
CA MET A 427 19.86 6.02 21.80
C MET A 427 19.30 4.63 21.54
N SER A 428 18.51 4.09 22.45
CA SER A 428 17.82 2.80 22.27
C SER A 428 16.72 2.90 21.20
N LEU A 429 16.00 4.01 21.16
CA LEU A 429 14.98 4.27 20.14
C LEU A 429 15.61 4.45 18.75
N LEU A 430 16.68 5.24 18.63
CA LEU A 430 17.37 5.44 17.35
C LEU A 430 18.01 4.15 16.80
N ARG A 431 18.41 3.21 17.67
CA ARG A 431 18.90 1.88 17.27
C ARG A 431 17.78 0.89 16.97
N SER A 432 16.53 1.19 17.32
CA SER A 432 15.40 0.31 16.99
C SER A 432 15.29 0.15 15.47
N PRO A 433 15.22 -1.07 14.92
CA PRO A 433 15.07 -1.27 13.48
C PRO A 433 13.86 -0.53 12.87
N THR A 434 12.82 -0.29 13.65
CA THR A 434 11.64 0.50 13.23
C THR A 434 11.99 1.97 13.01
N ILE A 435 12.81 2.59 13.87
CA ILE A 435 13.21 4.02 13.76
C ILE A 435 14.50 4.19 12.94
N ALA A 436 15.46 3.29 13.10
CA ALA A 436 16.77 3.38 12.44
C ALA A 436 16.66 3.61 10.93
N SER A 437 17.70 4.22 10.36
CA SER A 437 17.82 4.49 8.92
C SER A 437 17.52 3.24 8.08
N LYS A 438 16.72 3.41 7.05
CA LYS A 438 16.40 2.37 6.07
C LYS A 438 17.37 2.35 4.88
N ALA A 439 18.53 3.05 4.98
CA ALA A 439 19.56 3.07 3.95
C ALA A 439 19.95 1.68 3.45
N PRO A 440 20.17 0.64 4.31
CA PRO A 440 20.47 -0.71 3.84
C PRO A 440 19.41 -1.34 2.91
N VAL A 441 18.21 -0.76 2.87
CA VAL A 441 17.11 -1.18 2.01
C VAL A 441 17.01 -0.30 0.78
N TYR A 442 16.79 1.01 0.95
CA TYR A 442 16.53 1.89 -0.20
C TYR A 442 17.74 2.12 -1.10
N GLU A 443 18.96 1.90 -0.64
CA GLU A 443 20.18 1.91 -1.47
C GLU A 443 20.23 0.76 -2.49
N ARG A 444 19.42 -0.26 -2.32
CA ARG A 444 19.26 -1.37 -3.28
C ARG A 444 18.27 -1.05 -4.38
N TYR A 445 17.46 -0.02 -4.21
CA TYR A 445 16.46 0.43 -5.16
C TYR A 445 17.02 1.55 -6.05
N ASP A 446 16.78 1.47 -7.35
CA ASP A 446 16.96 2.65 -8.19
C ASP A 446 15.85 3.64 -7.87
N HIS A 447 16.20 4.75 -7.26
CA HIS A 447 15.27 5.83 -6.92
C HIS A 447 15.45 7.06 -7.82
N MET A 448 16.34 7.00 -8.83
CA MET A 448 16.66 8.12 -9.72
C MET A 448 16.31 7.87 -11.19
N VAL A 449 16.05 6.64 -11.60
CA VAL A 449 15.64 6.32 -12.97
C VAL A 449 14.44 7.18 -13.39
N GLN A 450 14.34 7.56 -14.67
CA GLN A 450 13.44 8.57 -15.23
C GLN A 450 13.76 10.03 -14.80
N THR A 451 14.68 10.25 -13.84
CA THR A 451 15.15 11.59 -13.41
C THR A 451 14.06 12.53 -12.89
N ASN A 452 13.03 11.97 -12.27
CA ASN A 452 11.90 12.73 -11.73
C ASN A 452 12.00 12.98 -10.21
N THR A 453 12.80 12.20 -9.48
CA THR A 453 12.91 12.28 -8.02
C THR A 453 13.60 13.58 -7.61
N VAL A 454 12.93 14.35 -6.76
CA VAL A 454 13.42 15.64 -6.24
C VAL A 454 13.88 15.51 -4.79
N VAL A 455 13.10 14.79 -3.96
CA VAL A 455 13.48 14.44 -2.60
C VAL A 455 13.83 12.97 -2.56
N LEU A 456 15.06 12.66 -2.19
CA LEU A 456 15.56 11.29 -2.11
C LEU A 456 14.99 10.56 -0.87
N PRO A 457 14.90 9.22 -0.89
CA PRO A 457 14.55 8.44 0.29
C PRO A 457 15.38 8.82 1.52
N GLY A 458 14.74 8.87 2.69
CA GLY A 458 15.40 9.20 3.96
C GLY A 458 15.73 10.68 4.16
N ARG A 459 15.21 11.59 3.33
CA ARG A 459 15.46 13.04 3.44
C ARG A 459 14.25 13.84 3.93
N SER A 460 13.06 13.28 3.88
CA SER A 460 11.82 13.96 4.30
C SER A 460 10.70 12.96 4.58
N ASP A 461 9.56 13.44 5.07
CA ASP A 461 8.39 12.66 5.45
C ASP A 461 7.59 12.15 4.23
N ALA A 462 7.83 12.70 3.04
CA ALA A 462 7.19 12.26 1.80
C ALA A 462 8.18 12.33 0.63
N ALA A 463 8.03 11.41 -0.33
CA ALA A 463 8.70 11.46 -1.61
C ALA A 463 8.16 12.62 -2.45
N VAL A 464 9.01 13.30 -3.21
CA VAL A 464 8.62 14.37 -4.13
C VAL A 464 9.19 14.12 -5.52
N LEU A 465 8.30 14.14 -6.51
CA LEU A 465 8.58 13.89 -7.92
C LEU A 465 8.30 15.12 -8.77
N ARG A 466 9.12 15.38 -9.75
CA ARG A 466 8.87 16.39 -10.76
C ARG A 466 7.97 15.85 -11.86
N ILE A 467 6.89 16.54 -12.15
CA ILE A 467 6.06 16.31 -13.34
C ILE A 467 6.53 17.28 -14.42
N LYS A 468 7.43 16.79 -15.28
CA LYS A 468 8.14 17.62 -16.28
C LYS A 468 7.16 18.32 -17.25
N GLU A 469 6.09 17.62 -17.63
CA GLU A 469 5.07 18.09 -18.55
C GLU A 469 4.22 19.25 -18.00
N ALA A 470 4.14 19.38 -16.68
CA ALA A 470 3.34 20.41 -16.01
C ALA A 470 4.18 21.46 -15.28
N GLY A 471 5.49 21.23 -15.10
CA GLY A 471 6.31 22.06 -14.23
C GLY A 471 5.86 22.00 -12.75
N ALA A 472 5.12 20.96 -12.36
CA ALA A 472 4.57 20.78 -11.02
C ALA A 472 5.34 19.71 -10.24
N LEU A 473 5.16 19.67 -8.92
CA LEU A 473 5.72 18.65 -8.05
C LEU A 473 4.60 17.80 -7.44
N LEU A 474 4.70 16.49 -7.62
CA LEU A 474 3.83 15.47 -7.00
C LEU A 474 4.53 14.95 -5.75
N ALA A 475 3.82 14.95 -4.63
CA ALA A 475 4.28 14.31 -3.40
C ALA A 475 3.49 13.02 -3.15
N ALA A 476 4.15 12.03 -2.55
CA ALA A 476 3.54 10.75 -2.20
C ALA A 476 4.13 10.19 -0.90
N THR A 477 3.27 9.56 -0.11
CA THR A 477 3.64 8.84 1.10
C THR A 477 2.83 7.56 1.25
N ILE A 478 3.32 6.64 2.09
CA ILE A 478 2.62 5.40 2.45
C ILE A 478 2.90 5.11 3.93
N ASP A 479 1.84 5.07 4.75
CA ASP A 479 1.94 5.09 6.20
C ASP A 479 0.94 4.14 6.87
N GLY A 480 1.30 3.60 8.04
CA GLY A 480 0.40 2.80 8.86
C GLY A 480 1.04 2.30 10.16
N ASN A 481 0.24 2.24 11.24
CA ASN A 481 0.70 1.76 12.53
C ASN A 481 -0.25 0.68 13.09
N GLY A 482 0.15 -0.60 12.92
CA GLY A 482 -0.64 -1.75 13.39
C GLY A 482 -0.80 -1.81 14.90
N ARG A 483 0.19 -1.34 15.66
CA ARG A 483 0.13 -1.32 17.13
C ARG A 483 -0.97 -0.38 17.62
N TYR A 484 -1.12 0.78 17.02
CA TYR A 484 -2.21 1.71 17.33
C TYR A 484 -3.57 1.08 17.01
N CYS A 485 -3.68 0.44 15.85
CA CYS A 485 -4.91 -0.24 15.43
C CYS A 485 -5.26 -1.44 16.32
N ALA A 486 -4.26 -2.18 16.82
CA ALA A 486 -4.50 -3.27 17.78
C ALA A 486 -5.05 -2.76 19.12
N LEU A 487 -4.62 -1.58 19.56
CA LEU A 487 -5.06 -0.96 20.82
C LEU A 487 -6.37 -0.16 20.67
N ASP A 488 -6.61 0.46 19.54
CA ASP A 488 -7.87 1.12 19.18
C ASP A 488 -8.03 1.21 17.67
N PRO A 489 -8.75 0.27 17.04
CA PRO A 489 -8.85 0.21 15.57
C PRO A 489 -9.46 1.48 14.93
N TYR A 490 -10.42 2.10 15.62
CA TYR A 490 -11.04 3.32 15.12
C TYR A 490 -10.07 4.51 15.15
N GLU A 491 -9.40 4.71 16.28
CA GLU A 491 -8.44 5.80 16.41
C GLU A 491 -7.18 5.53 15.55
N GLY A 492 -6.70 4.28 15.50
CA GLY A 492 -5.58 3.89 14.63
C GLY A 492 -5.85 4.16 13.15
N GLY A 493 -7.06 3.88 12.67
CA GLY A 493 -7.45 4.22 11.30
C GLY A 493 -7.50 5.73 11.03
N ARG A 494 -7.92 6.54 12.01
CA ARG A 494 -7.88 8.02 11.93
C ARG A 494 -6.44 8.55 11.90
N LEU A 495 -5.60 7.99 12.76
CA LEU A 495 -4.19 8.36 12.88
C LEU A 495 -3.43 8.09 11.57
N ALA A 496 -3.59 6.92 10.95
CA ALA A 496 -2.90 6.58 9.70
C ALA A 496 -3.20 7.59 8.58
N VAL A 497 -4.46 8.00 8.42
CA VAL A 497 -4.83 9.02 7.42
C VAL A 497 -4.31 10.41 7.82
N ALA A 498 -4.30 10.74 9.11
CA ALA A 498 -3.81 12.03 9.60
C ALA A 498 -2.29 12.16 9.41
N GLU A 499 -1.55 11.10 9.68
CA GLU A 499 -0.11 11.02 9.49
C GLU A 499 0.26 11.17 8.02
N ALA A 500 -0.33 10.38 7.13
CA ALA A 500 -0.11 10.51 5.69
C ALA A 500 -0.36 11.95 5.19
N ALA A 501 -1.43 12.59 5.64
CA ALA A 501 -1.74 13.96 5.25
C ALA A 501 -0.76 14.98 5.86
N ARG A 502 -0.23 14.73 7.04
CA ARG A 502 0.77 15.56 7.74
C ARG A 502 2.13 15.44 7.06
N ASN A 503 2.55 14.22 6.69
CA ASN A 503 3.78 13.96 5.95
C ASN A 503 3.80 14.71 4.62
N LEU A 504 2.70 14.69 3.87
CA LEU A 504 2.56 15.53 2.66
C LEU A 504 2.65 17.02 2.97
N ALA A 505 2.09 17.48 4.08
CA ALA A 505 2.15 18.88 4.47
C ALA A 505 3.56 19.33 4.87
N CYS A 506 4.39 18.44 5.42
CA CYS A 506 5.79 18.70 5.76
C CYS A 506 6.64 19.04 4.53
N VAL A 507 6.33 18.49 3.35
CA VAL A 507 6.98 18.88 2.08
C VAL A 507 6.26 20.04 1.36
N GLY A 508 5.22 20.61 1.97
CA GLY A 508 4.42 21.70 1.40
C GLY A 508 3.29 21.27 0.46
N ALA A 509 3.02 19.96 0.34
CA ALA A 509 2.01 19.43 -0.57
C ALA A 509 0.59 19.54 -0.02
N LYS A 510 -0.38 19.73 -0.93
CA LYS A 510 -1.81 19.62 -0.65
C LYS A 510 -2.25 18.18 -0.88
N PRO A 511 -2.74 17.46 0.16
CA PRO A 511 -3.32 16.13 -0.01
C PRO A 511 -4.49 16.14 -1.00
N LEU A 512 -4.57 15.13 -1.89
CA LEU A 512 -5.58 15.02 -2.93
C LEU A 512 -6.45 13.78 -2.80
N ALA A 513 -5.84 12.60 -2.64
CA ALA A 513 -6.55 11.32 -2.65
C ALA A 513 -5.77 10.24 -1.90
N VAL A 514 -6.50 9.22 -1.49
CA VAL A 514 -6.01 8.05 -0.74
C VAL A 514 -6.18 6.77 -1.55
N THR A 515 -5.23 5.87 -1.44
CA THR A 515 -5.36 4.43 -1.72
C THR A 515 -5.02 3.67 -0.44
N ASP A 516 -5.57 2.48 -0.25
CA ASP A 516 -5.34 1.72 0.99
C ASP A 516 -5.02 0.24 0.75
N CYS A 517 -4.28 -0.37 1.68
CA CYS A 517 -4.18 -1.81 1.84
C CYS A 517 -4.65 -2.17 3.25
N LEU A 518 -5.75 -2.89 3.35
CA LEU A 518 -6.37 -3.25 4.63
C LEU A 518 -5.99 -4.68 5.02
N ASN A 519 -4.94 -4.84 5.84
CA ASN A 519 -4.39 -6.14 6.22
C ASN A 519 -4.95 -6.60 7.57
N PHE A 520 -5.67 -7.71 7.58
CA PHE A 520 -6.35 -8.25 8.76
C PHE A 520 -6.27 -9.79 8.77
N GLY A 521 -6.51 -10.40 9.93
CA GLY A 521 -6.68 -11.85 10.06
C GLY A 521 -7.97 -12.36 9.41
N SER A 522 -8.45 -13.55 9.83
CA SER A 522 -9.64 -14.17 9.24
C SER A 522 -10.91 -13.35 9.43
N PRO A 523 -11.68 -13.06 8.36
CA PRO A 523 -12.97 -12.38 8.46
C PRO A 523 -14.05 -13.26 9.11
N GLU A 524 -13.78 -14.53 9.38
CA GLU A 524 -14.67 -15.44 10.05
C GLU A 524 -14.63 -15.25 11.58
N ASP A 525 -13.55 -14.67 12.11
CA ASP A 525 -13.48 -14.28 13.51
C ASP A 525 -14.26 -12.96 13.74
N PRO A 526 -15.29 -12.98 14.61
CA PRO A 526 -16.08 -11.79 14.92
C PRO A 526 -15.28 -10.65 15.55
N GLU A 527 -14.16 -10.95 16.23
CA GLU A 527 -13.30 -9.94 16.86
C GLU A 527 -12.47 -9.21 15.81
N ILE A 528 -11.92 -9.95 14.82
CA ILE A 528 -11.22 -9.38 13.66
C ILE A 528 -12.17 -8.56 12.80
N MET A 529 -13.37 -9.05 12.53
CA MET A 529 -14.35 -8.27 11.77
C MET A 529 -14.81 -7.01 12.48
N TRP A 530 -14.84 -6.99 13.81
CA TRP A 530 -15.08 -5.78 14.56
C TRP A 530 -13.92 -4.78 14.41
N GLN A 531 -12.68 -5.24 14.50
CA GLN A 531 -11.49 -4.41 14.28
C GLN A 531 -11.50 -3.82 12.86
N PHE A 532 -11.78 -4.63 11.85
CA PHE A 532 -11.90 -4.19 10.46
C PHE A 532 -12.96 -3.08 10.30
N LYS A 533 -14.16 -3.31 10.82
CA LYS A 533 -15.27 -2.34 10.80
C LYS A 533 -14.88 -1.01 11.43
N GLU A 534 -14.27 -1.04 12.62
CA GLU A 534 -13.89 0.18 13.34
C GLU A 534 -12.74 0.92 12.65
N CYS A 535 -11.73 0.21 12.12
CA CYS A 535 -10.68 0.79 11.29
C CYS A 535 -11.25 1.52 10.07
N VAL A 536 -12.08 0.84 9.28
CA VAL A 536 -12.73 1.43 8.09
C VAL A 536 -13.54 2.67 8.46
N ARG A 537 -14.24 2.65 9.59
CA ARG A 537 -14.99 3.80 10.10
C ARG A 537 -14.08 4.98 10.41
N GLY A 538 -12.93 4.74 11.06
CA GLY A 538 -11.94 5.75 11.38
C GLY A 538 -11.32 6.37 10.14
N ILE A 539 -10.87 5.55 9.19
CA ILE A 539 -10.33 5.98 7.90
C ILE A 539 -11.35 6.85 7.15
N ALA A 540 -12.59 6.38 7.04
CA ALA A 540 -13.65 7.09 6.34
C ALA A 540 -13.93 8.48 6.94
N GLU A 541 -13.89 8.61 8.27
CA GLU A 541 -14.09 9.88 8.96
C GLU A 541 -12.95 10.87 8.69
N ALA A 542 -11.70 10.40 8.81
CA ALA A 542 -10.52 11.23 8.54
C ALA A 542 -10.45 11.67 7.07
N CYS A 543 -10.72 10.77 6.12
CA CYS A 543 -10.78 11.10 4.70
C CYS A 543 -11.85 12.16 4.38
N ARG A 544 -13.02 12.10 5.04
CA ARG A 544 -14.05 13.17 4.91
C ARG A 544 -13.56 14.50 5.49
N ALA A 545 -12.93 14.48 6.67
CA ALA A 545 -12.44 15.69 7.34
C ALA A 545 -11.37 16.39 6.49
N PHE A 546 -10.46 15.65 5.88
CA PHE A 546 -9.37 16.19 5.05
C PHE A 546 -9.78 16.41 3.59
N ARG A 547 -10.94 15.89 3.16
CA ARG A 547 -11.40 15.91 1.78
C ARG A 547 -10.45 15.19 0.83
N THR A 548 -9.95 14.03 1.26
CA THR A 548 -9.08 13.12 0.52
C THR A 548 -9.84 11.83 0.23
N PRO A 549 -10.60 11.76 -0.88
CA PRO A 549 -11.37 10.56 -1.20
C PRO A 549 -10.49 9.33 -1.38
N VAL A 550 -11.03 8.16 -1.05
CA VAL A 550 -10.42 6.86 -1.33
C VAL A 550 -10.69 6.51 -2.80
N THR A 551 -9.66 6.31 -3.59
CA THR A 551 -9.75 6.07 -5.03
C THR A 551 -9.52 4.63 -5.42
N GLY A 552 -8.97 3.81 -4.53
CA GLY A 552 -8.67 2.41 -4.77
C GLY A 552 -7.94 1.80 -3.58
N GLY A 553 -7.48 0.59 -3.77
CA GLY A 553 -6.75 -0.20 -2.79
C GLY A 553 -7.17 -1.65 -2.80
N ASN A 554 -6.75 -2.41 -1.79
CA ASN A 554 -7.21 -3.77 -1.61
C ASN A 554 -7.50 -4.12 -0.14
N VAL A 555 -8.16 -5.27 0.06
CA VAL A 555 -8.33 -5.90 1.36
C VAL A 555 -7.63 -7.24 1.35
N SER A 556 -6.70 -7.41 2.27
CA SER A 556 -5.99 -8.66 2.52
C SER A 556 -6.47 -9.23 3.85
N PHE A 557 -7.29 -10.26 3.78
CA PHE A 557 -7.71 -11.05 4.92
C PHE A 557 -6.85 -12.31 5.09
N TYR A 558 -7.11 -13.05 6.16
CA TYR A 558 -6.41 -14.30 6.51
C TYR A 558 -4.91 -14.13 6.77
N ASN A 559 -4.45 -12.91 7.09
CA ASN A 559 -3.06 -12.70 7.50
C ASN A 559 -2.87 -13.23 8.93
N GLU A 560 -2.63 -14.50 9.02
CA GLU A 560 -2.45 -15.23 10.27
C GLU A 560 -1.50 -16.42 10.06
N GLY A 561 -0.88 -16.82 11.13
CA GLY A 561 0.03 -17.96 11.16
C GLY A 561 -0.20 -18.83 12.41
N PRO A 562 0.69 -19.77 12.72
CA PRO A 562 0.55 -20.69 13.84
C PRO A 562 0.33 -20.02 15.21
N ARG A 563 0.79 -18.78 15.38
CA ARG A 563 0.64 -18.00 16.63
C ARG A 563 -0.57 -17.09 16.67
N GLY A 564 -1.34 -17.03 15.60
CA GLY A 564 -2.55 -16.22 15.49
C GLY A 564 -2.48 -15.17 14.38
N ALA A 565 -3.43 -14.25 14.42
CA ALA A 565 -3.53 -13.17 13.44
C ALA A 565 -2.50 -12.06 13.67
N ILE A 566 -2.14 -11.37 12.59
CA ILE A 566 -1.39 -10.12 12.68
C ILE A 566 -2.16 -9.05 13.45
N ASP A 567 -1.47 -7.97 13.85
CA ASP A 567 -2.17 -6.76 14.25
C ASP A 567 -2.99 -6.19 13.08
N PRO A 568 -4.17 -5.59 13.33
CA PRO A 568 -4.90 -4.85 12.31
C PRO A 568 -4.00 -3.78 11.70
N THR A 569 -3.70 -3.89 10.41
CA THR A 569 -2.71 -3.01 9.76
C THR A 569 -3.29 -2.41 8.49
N PRO A 570 -4.10 -1.34 8.60
CA PRO A 570 -4.40 -0.53 7.44
C PRO A 570 -3.15 0.26 7.04
N VAL A 571 -2.80 0.21 5.77
CA VAL A 571 -1.74 0.99 5.15
C VAL A 571 -2.40 2.02 4.24
N ILE A 572 -2.02 3.28 4.39
CA ILE A 572 -2.60 4.42 3.70
C ILE A 572 -1.56 5.02 2.75
N GLY A 573 -1.74 4.80 1.45
CA GLY A 573 -1.01 5.54 0.42
C GLY A 573 -1.72 6.85 0.12
N MET A 574 -1.00 7.97 0.11
CA MET A 574 -1.59 9.28 -0.17
C MET A 574 -0.75 10.07 -1.16
N ILE A 575 -1.42 10.71 -2.11
CA ILE A 575 -0.78 11.63 -3.06
C ILE A 575 -1.21 13.07 -2.80
N GLY A 576 -0.30 13.99 -3.11
CA GLY A 576 -0.53 15.43 -3.00
C GLY A 576 0.22 16.21 -4.07
N ILE A 577 -0.13 17.48 -4.23
CA ILE A 577 0.49 18.37 -5.20
C ILE A 577 1.09 19.58 -4.50
N ILE A 578 2.33 19.92 -4.85
CA ILE A 578 2.96 21.18 -4.46
C ILE A 578 2.74 22.13 -5.63
N GLN A 579 1.92 23.17 -5.41
CA GLN A 579 1.69 24.20 -6.40
C GLN A 579 2.79 25.26 -6.33
N PRO A 580 3.36 25.68 -7.44
CA PRO A 580 4.24 26.85 -7.45
C PRO A 580 3.52 28.06 -6.85
N ALA A 581 4.21 28.81 -5.99
CA ALA A 581 3.65 30.02 -5.43
C ALA A 581 3.36 31.02 -6.59
N ALA A 582 2.11 31.35 -6.82
CA ALA A 582 1.66 32.14 -7.96
C ALA A 582 2.22 33.58 -8.00
N ARG A 583 2.95 34.03 -6.98
CA ARG A 583 3.45 35.42 -6.82
C ARG A 583 4.72 35.59 -5.97
N SER A 584 5.52 34.57 -5.68
CA SER A 584 6.80 34.86 -5.03
C SER A 584 7.83 35.26 -6.07
N ALA A 585 8.46 36.41 -5.86
CA ALA A 585 9.56 36.89 -6.69
C ALA A 585 10.85 36.05 -6.55
N GLN A 586 10.83 35.06 -5.67
CA GLN A 586 11.86 34.04 -5.50
C GLN A 586 11.23 32.66 -5.68
N PRO A 587 11.69 31.85 -6.65
CA PRO A 587 11.31 30.44 -6.73
C PRO A 587 11.68 29.78 -5.38
N LEU A 588 10.80 28.92 -4.86
CA LEU A 588 11.18 28.01 -3.78
C LEU A 588 12.45 27.29 -4.23
N GLU A 589 13.50 27.32 -3.44
CA GLU A 589 14.77 26.58 -3.68
C GLU A 589 14.57 25.05 -3.57
N GLY A 590 13.37 24.55 -3.81
CA GLY A 590 12.96 23.16 -3.75
C GLY A 590 11.88 22.89 -2.67
N PRO A 591 11.41 21.65 -2.57
CA PRO A 591 10.51 21.22 -1.50
C PRO A 591 11.26 21.23 -0.15
N LEU A 592 10.48 21.39 0.94
CA LEU A 592 11.03 21.28 2.29
C LEU A 592 11.55 19.86 2.54
N THR A 593 12.63 19.77 3.33
CA THR A 593 13.17 18.51 3.86
C THR A 593 13.24 18.56 5.38
N ALA A 594 13.46 17.40 6.01
CA ALA A 594 13.38 17.27 7.47
C ALA A 594 14.61 17.86 8.20
N ALA A 595 15.80 17.68 7.65
CA ALA A 595 17.04 18.08 8.32
C ALA A 595 17.18 19.61 8.52
N PHE A 596 17.74 20.02 9.63
CA PHE A 596 18.14 21.41 9.89
C PHE A 596 19.16 21.89 8.84
N LYS A 597 19.15 23.20 8.52
CA LYS A 597 19.92 23.76 7.39
C LYS A 597 21.07 24.67 7.84
N GLU A 598 20.81 25.60 8.76
CA GLU A 598 21.73 26.68 9.09
C GLU A 598 21.83 26.90 10.60
N GLU A 599 23.04 27.19 11.08
CA GLU A 599 23.25 27.63 12.45
C GLU A 599 22.51 28.95 12.72
N GLY A 600 21.93 29.07 13.90
CA GLY A 600 21.18 30.24 14.31
C GLY A 600 19.69 30.18 13.92
N ASP A 601 19.25 29.26 13.07
CA ASP A 601 17.84 29.06 12.78
C ASP A 601 17.06 28.78 14.09
N VAL A 602 15.86 29.32 14.15
CA VAL A 602 14.97 29.11 15.30
C VAL A 602 14.16 27.85 15.08
N VAL A 603 14.14 26.98 16.09
CA VAL A 603 13.33 25.75 16.10
C VAL A 603 11.99 26.03 16.78
N LEU A 604 10.90 25.75 16.07
CA LEU A 604 9.55 25.83 16.62
C LEU A 604 8.88 24.47 16.60
N LEU A 605 8.02 24.24 17.61
CA LEU A 605 7.06 23.15 17.62
C LEU A 605 5.69 23.72 17.28
N LEU A 606 5.10 23.22 16.19
CA LEU A 606 3.72 23.45 15.83
C LEU A 606 2.86 22.32 16.40
N GLY A 607 1.75 22.65 17.07
CA GLY A 607 0.88 21.69 17.76
C GLY A 607 1.14 21.57 19.26
N GLU A 608 0.45 20.67 19.93
CA GLU A 608 0.49 20.50 21.38
C GLU A 608 0.98 19.11 21.79
N ALA A 609 1.92 19.06 22.76
CA ALA A 609 2.26 17.83 23.45
C ALA A 609 1.19 17.48 24.49
N ARG A 610 0.89 16.18 24.62
CA ARG A 610 -0.02 15.63 25.63
C ARG A 610 0.67 14.46 26.33
N GLU A 611 0.10 14.02 27.44
CA GLU A 611 0.62 12.87 28.19
C GLU A 611 0.14 11.54 27.57
N GLU A 612 0.57 11.27 26.33
CA GLU A 612 0.13 10.14 25.52
C GLU A 612 1.33 9.22 25.21
N LEU A 613 1.51 8.17 26.01
CA LEU A 613 2.51 7.13 25.83
C LEU A 613 1.92 5.80 25.34
N GLY A 614 0.59 5.66 25.30
CA GLY A 614 -0.07 4.41 24.93
C GLY A 614 0.26 3.98 23.50
N GLY A 615 0.71 2.74 23.34
CA GLY A 615 1.08 2.17 22.03
C GLY A 615 2.38 2.71 21.43
N SER A 616 3.09 3.60 22.12
CA SER A 616 4.30 4.25 21.60
C SER A 616 5.47 3.27 21.39
N GLU A 617 6.37 3.66 20.49
CA GLU A 617 7.65 2.95 20.29
C GLU A 617 8.50 3.00 21.57
N TYR A 618 8.41 4.09 22.34
CA TYR A 618 9.04 4.18 23.66
C TYR A 618 8.59 3.06 24.60
N LEU A 619 7.27 2.81 24.71
CA LEU A 619 6.79 1.70 25.52
C LEU A 619 7.23 0.34 24.98
N ALA A 620 7.25 0.17 23.68
CA ALA A 620 7.66 -1.08 23.04
C ALA A 620 9.15 -1.37 23.22
N VAL A 621 10.01 -0.40 22.97
CA VAL A 621 11.47 -0.57 22.97
C VAL A 621 12.03 -0.54 24.40
N VAL A 622 11.70 0.48 25.18
CA VAL A 622 12.30 0.69 26.50
C VAL A 622 11.63 -0.16 27.55
N HIS A 623 10.30 -0.30 27.50
CA HIS A 623 9.52 -1.01 28.52
C HIS A 623 9.00 -2.38 28.07
N ARG A 624 9.14 -2.74 26.79
CA ARG A 624 8.65 -4.00 26.20
C ARG A 624 7.17 -4.21 26.45
N ARG A 625 6.40 -3.14 26.32
CA ARG A 625 4.95 -3.12 26.56
C ARG A 625 4.20 -2.65 25.34
N LYS A 626 3.14 -3.39 25.02
CA LYS A 626 2.11 -3.00 24.05
C LYS A 626 0.83 -2.81 24.83
N ALA A 627 0.58 -1.59 25.28
CA ALA A 627 -0.53 -1.25 26.17
C ALA A 627 -0.88 0.23 26.11
N GLY A 628 -2.03 0.57 26.67
CA GLY A 628 -2.55 1.93 26.70
C GLY A 628 -3.40 2.25 25.47
N ARG A 629 -4.03 3.41 25.48
CA ARG A 629 -4.74 3.92 24.29
C ARG A 629 -3.74 4.63 23.39
N PRO A 630 -3.83 4.46 22.05
CA PRO A 630 -3.04 5.25 21.13
C PRO A 630 -3.37 6.75 21.29
N PRO A 631 -2.51 7.64 20.79
CA PRO A 631 -2.77 9.07 20.77
C PRO A 631 -4.14 9.39 20.14
N ARG A 632 -4.78 10.44 20.60
CA ARG A 632 -6.04 10.91 20.01
C ARG A 632 -5.79 11.99 18.99
N VAL A 633 -6.34 11.82 17.80
CA VAL A 633 -6.29 12.86 16.76
C VAL A 633 -7.53 13.75 16.78
N ASP A 634 -7.31 15.05 16.84
CA ASP A 634 -8.33 16.06 16.55
C ASP A 634 -8.24 16.45 15.07
N LEU A 635 -9.14 15.90 14.25
CA LEU A 635 -9.11 16.09 12.80
C LEU A 635 -9.27 17.55 12.35
N GLN A 636 -9.88 18.41 13.17
CA GLN A 636 -10.02 19.84 12.86
C GLN A 636 -8.70 20.57 13.10
N ARG A 637 -8.05 20.31 14.22
CA ARG A 637 -6.72 20.85 14.54
C ARG A 637 -5.67 20.35 13.56
N GLU A 638 -5.70 19.06 13.21
CA GLU A 638 -4.84 18.45 12.22
C GLU A 638 -4.97 19.14 10.86
N ARG A 639 -6.21 19.37 10.40
CA ARG A 639 -6.48 20.11 9.16
C ARG A 639 -6.00 21.56 9.21
N ALA A 640 -6.10 22.21 10.37
CA ALA A 640 -5.58 23.55 10.55
C ALA A 640 -4.05 23.58 10.47
N LEU A 641 -3.37 22.62 11.11
CA LEU A 641 -1.93 22.45 11.07
C LEU A 641 -1.43 22.26 9.63
N GLN A 642 -2.04 21.34 8.85
CA GLN A 642 -1.72 21.13 7.44
C GLN A 642 -1.88 22.41 6.60
N ARG A 643 -2.84 23.26 6.91
CA ARG A 643 -3.03 24.57 6.22
C ARG A 643 -1.92 25.56 6.57
N VAL A 644 -1.53 25.62 7.85
CA VAL A 644 -0.41 26.46 8.30
C VAL A 644 0.86 26.03 7.61
N MET A 645 1.17 24.74 7.61
CA MET A 645 2.37 24.19 6.98
C MET A 645 2.47 24.57 5.50
N ARG A 646 1.42 24.30 4.73
CA ARG A 646 1.39 24.62 3.29
C ARG A 646 1.49 26.13 3.03
N ALA A 647 0.83 26.94 3.84
CA ALA A 647 0.89 28.38 3.69
C ALA A 647 2.28 28.94 4.06
N ALA A 648 2.89 28.40 5.11
CA ALA A 648 4.24 28.76 5.52
C ALA A 648 5.30 28.35 4.48
N ALA A 649 5.17 27.13 3.93
CA ALA A 649 6.02 26.66 2.84
C ALA A 649 5.89 27.54 1.59
N ALA A 650 4.66 27.83 1.15
CA ALA A 650 4.38 28.68 -0.01
C ALA A 650 4.87 30.12 0.17
N ALA A 651 4.90 30.63 1.41
CA ALA A 651 5.43 31.95 1.74
C ALA A 651 6.96 31.98 1.97
N GLY A 652 7.62 30.84 1.86
CA GLY A 652 9.07 30.71 2.09
C GLY A 652 9.48 31.01 3.54
N LEU A 653 8.58 30.77 4.51
CA LEU A 653 8.85 31.04 5.93
C LEU A 653 9.70 29.95 6.60
N LEU A 654 9.79 28.77 6.00
CA LEU A 654 10.40 27.59 6.61
C LEU A 654 11.71 27.20 5.92
N ARG A 655 12.68 26.71 6.68
CA ARG A 655 13.90 26.06 6.22
C ARG A 655 13.79 24.53 6.23
N SER A 656 13.17 23.97 7.27
CA SER A 656 12.93 22.54 7.39
C SER A 656 11.58 22.28 8.06
N ALA A 657 11.06 21.06 7.86
CA ALA A 657 9.86 20.57 8.54
C ALA A 657 9.92 19.05 8.68
N HIS A 658 9.54 18.55 9.86
CA HIS A 658 9.54 17.12 10.18
C HIS A 658 8.41 16.77 11.13
N ASP A 659 7.69 15.69 10.83
CA ASP A 659 6.62 15.17 11.66
C ASP A 659 7.14 14.59 12.98
N CYS A 660 6.33 14.70 14.06
CA CYS A 660 6.61 14.01 15.30
C CYS A 660 5.77 12.73 15.36
N SER A 661 6.32 11.63 14.90
CA SER A 661 5.71 10.29 14.89
C SER A 661 6.38 9.37 15.92
N GLU A 662 6.84 8.19 15.53
CA GLU A 662 7.44 7.19 16.42
C GLU A 662 8.62 7.75 17.22
N GLY A 663 8.58 7.51 18.54
CA GLY A 663 9.60 8.01 19.46
C GLY A 663 9.44 9.47 19.85
N GLY A 664 8.46 10.19 19.30
CA GLY A 664 8.03 11.52 19.69
C GLY A 664 9.03 12.64 19.41
N LEU A 665 8.97 13.72 20.21
CA LEU A 665 9.72 14.95 19.94
C LEU A 665 11.25 14.75 20.00
N ALA A 666 11.74 13.90 20.89
CA ALA A 666 13.19 13.70 21.04
C ALA A 666 13.80 12.98 19.82
N VAL A 667 13.08 11.99 19.25
CA VAL A 667 13.49 11.31 18.02
C VAL A 667 13.39 12.27 16.84
N ALA A 668 12.28 12.98 16.67
CA ALA A 668 12.12 13.94 15.57
C ALA A 668 13.22 15.02 15.57
N LEU A 669 13.59 15.56 16.74
CA LEU A 669 14.71 16.52 16.84
C LEU A 669 16.08 15.89 16.52
N ALA A 670 16.30 14.64 16.95
CA ALA A 670 17.52 13.92 16.62
C ALA A 670 17.61 13.69 15.10
N GLU A 671 16.53 13.26 14.46
CA GLU A 671 16.46 13.06 13.02
C GLU A 671 16.68 14.35 12.25
N CYS A 672 16.11 15.47 12.69
CA CYS A 672 16.42 16.79 12.11
C CYS A 672 17.92 17.14 12.16
N CYS A 673 18.66 16.67 13.16
CA CYS A 673 20.09 16.90 13.28
C CYS A 673 20.94 16.02 12.35
N ILE A 674 20.44 14.81 11.93
CA ILE A 674 21.30 13.74 11.39
C ILE A 674 20.85 13.17 10.03
N MET A 675 19.66 13.52 9.52
CA MET A 675 19.13 12.94 8.27
C MET A 675 19.98 13.28 7.04
N GLU A 676 20.66 14.42 7.02
CA GLU A 676 21.62 14.76 5.96
C GLU A 676 23.05 14.39 6.41
N GLU A 677 23.65 13.39 5.73
CA GLU A 677 24.97 12.87 6.10
C GLU A 677 26.08 13.89 5.97
N ASP A 678 26.01 14.70 4.92
CA ASP A 678 26.99 15.73 4.61
C ASP A 678 26.84 16.98 5.51
N ARG A 679 25.80 17.01 6.35
CA ARG A 679 25.48 18.15 7.21
C ARG A 679 24.88 17.67 8.54
N LEU A 680 25.74 17.24 9.44
CA LEU A 680 25.34 16.98 10.82
C LEU A 680 25.39 18.30 11.60
N ILE A 681 24.24 18.71 12.12
CA ILE A 681 24.13 19.98 12.84
C ILE A 681 23.28 19.81 14.09
N GLY A 682 23.80 20.25 15.23
CA GLY A 682 23.12 20.12 16.51
C GLY A 682 21.99 21.12 16.74
N ALA A 683 21.36 21.01 17.89
CA ALA A 683 20.36 21.96 18.34
C ALA A 683 20.33 22.05 19.87
N THR A 684 20.07 23.24 20.38
CA THR A 684 19.83 23.48 21.81
C THR A 684 18.36 23.81 22.03
N VAL A 685 17.67 22.96 22.79
CA VAL A 685 16.24 23.05 23.07
C VAL A 685 16.06 23.09 24.59
N PRO A 686 15.98 24.27 25.22
CA PRO A 686 15.86 24.40 26.68
C PRO A 686 14.60 23.77 27.27
N LEU A 687 13.62 23.39 26.41
CA LEU A 687 12.34 22.82 26.79
C LEU A 687 11.53 23.69 27.80
N SER A 688 11.75 25.00 27.73
CA SER A 688 10.78 25.96 28.28
C SER A 688 9.53 25.94 27.39
N LEU A 689 8.72 24.89 27.54
CA LEU A 689 7.49 24.69 26.75
C LEU A 689 6.37 25.57 27.30
N PRO A 690 5.34 25.88 26.46
CA PRO A 690 4.22 26.72 26.85
C PRO A 690 3.47 26.19 28.10
N PRO A 691 2.66 27.01 28.74
CA PRO A 691 1.94 26.64 29.96
C PRO A 691 1.16 25.33 29.90
N SER A 692 0.66 24.95 28.74
CA SER A 692 -0.04 23.68 28.50
C SER A 692 0.82 22.42 28.71
N ALA A 693 2.15 22.55 28.71
CA ALA A 693 3.07 21.45 28.94
C ALA A 693 3.66 21.42 30.34
N PHE A 694 3.31 22.39 31.21
CA PHE A 694 3.68 22.37 32.61
C PHE A 694 2.91 21.24 33.33
N GLY A 695 3.68 20.30 33.91
CA GLY A 695 3.11 19.15 34.63
C GLY A 695 3.17 17.82 33.88
N LEU A 696 3.53 17.80 32.59
CA LEU A 696 3.77 16.54 31.91
C LEU A 696 5.05 15.86 32.42
N ARG A 697 4.99 14.54 32.55
CA ARG A 697 6.18 13.72 32.83
C ARG A 697 7.24 13.94 31.77
N PRO A 698 8.54 14.02 32.13
CA PRO A 698 9.62 14.20 31.16
C PRO A 698 9.63 13.17 30.02
N ASP A 699 9.39 11.90 30.32
CA ASP A 699 9.31 10.84 29.30
C ASP A 699 8.13 11.02 28.33
N ALA A 700 6.96 11.44 28.83
CA ALA A 700 5.82 11.73 27.96
C ALA A 700 6.07 12.98 27.08
N ARG A 701 6.80 13.96 27.60
CA ARG A 701 7.19 15.16 26.85
C ARG A 701 8.17 14.85 25.72
N LEU A 702 9.15 14.00 25.99
CA LEU A 702 10.23 13.66 25.07
C LEU A 702 9.82 12.58 24.06
N PHE A 703 9.16 11.52 24.56
CA PHE A 703 8.90 10.29 23.81
C PHE A 703 7.42 10.01 23.58
N GLY A 704 6.51 10.89 24.04
CA GLY A 704 5.08 10.77 23.74
C GLY A 704 4.83 11.06 22.25
N GLU A 705 3.92 10.29 21.66
CA GLU A 705 3.61 10.32 20.21
C GLU A 705 2.30 11.03 19.91
N SER A 706 2.01 12.12 20.66
CA SER A 706 0.79 12.91 20.45
C SER A 706 0.68 13.38 19.02
N ALA A 707 -0.45 13.10 18.38
CA ALA A 707 -0.71 13.48 16.98
C ALA A 707 -0.78 15.01 16.78
N GLY A 708 -0.56 15.44 15.56
CA GLY A 708 -0.71 16.85 15.17
C GLY A 708 0.42 17.74 15.66
N ARG A 709 1.66 17.26 15.61
CA ARG A 709 2.87 18.04 15.94
C ARG A 709 3.89 17.97 14.82
N ILE A 710 4.49 19.11 14.51
CA ILE A 710 5.55 19.23 13.51
C ILE A 710 6.67 20.08 14.10
N VAL A 711 7.92 19.61 13.98
CA VAL A 711 9.13 20.39 14.21
C VAL A 711 9.43 21.16 12.95
N VAL A 712 9.64 22.47 13.06
CA VAL A 712 10.05 23.32 11.95
C VAL A 712 11.23 24.19 12.34
N SER A 713 12.08 24.54 11.35
CA SER A 713 13.09 25.56 11.52
C SER A 713 12.86 26.74 10.57
N CYS A 714 13.24 27.93 11.01
CA CYS A 714 13.18 29.14 10.21
C CYS A 714 14.22 30.18 10.64
N GLU A 715 14.49 31.11 9.74
CA GLU A 715 15.32 32.28 10.05
C GLU A 715 14.72 33.10 11.19
N PRO A 716 15.54 33.71 12.09
CA PRO A 716 15.03 34.47 13.24
C PRO A 716 14.03 35.57 12.87
N HIS A 717 14.24 36.28 11.77
CA HIS A 717 13.35 37.36 11.32
C HIS A 717 12.00 36.89 10.79
N ARG A 718 11.83 35.58 10.51
CA ARG A 718 10.58 34.98 10.01
C ARG A 718 9.67 34.41 11.11
N VAL A 719 10.18 34.30 12.34
CA VAL A 719 9.46 33.72 13.50
C VAL A 719 8.09 34.39 13.71
N GLU A 720 8.07 35.72 13.82
CA GLU A 720 6.84 36.46 14.08
C GLU A 720 5.79 36.29 12.98
N ALA A 721 6.24 36.20 11.70
CA ALA A 721 5.33 35.94 10.57
C ALA A 721 4.73 34.54 10.64
N LEU A 722 5.51 33.53 11.04
CA LEU A 722 5.05 32.17 11.23
C LEU A 722 4.07 32.05 12.41
N GLU A 723 4.39 32.69 13.53
CA GLU A 723 3.49 32.70 14.72
C GLU A 723 2.16 33.42 14.43
N ARG A 724 2.18 34.54 13.70
CA ARG A 724 0.95 35.20 13.22
C ARG A 724 0.14 34.29 12.30
N LEU A 725 0.79 33.58 11.39
CA LEU A 725 0.11 32.63 10.49
C LEU A 725 -0.52 31.49 11.27
N ALA A 726 0.20 30.89 12.20
CA ALA A 726 -0.30 29.81 13.07
C ALA A 726 -1.49 30.28 13.93
N SER A 727 -1.38 31.45 14.57
CA SER A 727 -2.44 32.07 15.38
C SER A 727 -3.73 32.28 14.59
N ARG A 728 -3.63 32.71 13.33
CA ARG A 728 -4.79 32.90 12.42
C ARG A 728 -5.63 31.61 12.27
N TRP A 729 -4.97 30.45 12.33
CA TRP A 729 -5.62 29.15 12.22
C TRP A 729 -5.79 28.45 13.58
N ARG A 730 -5.51 29.16 14.69
CA ARG A 730 -5.53 28.61 16.06
C ARG A 730 -4.66 27.37 16.23
N VAL A 731 -3.52 27.34 15.56
CA VAL A 731 -2.49 26.31 15.74
C VAL A 731 -1.48 26.83 16.76
N PRO A 732 -1.25 26.11 17.85
CA PRO A 732 -0.17 26.46 18.77
C PRO A 732 1.17 26.44 18.05
N ALA A 733 1.96 27.49 18.21
CA ALA A 733 3.31 27.59 17.71
C ALA A 733 4.21 28.07 18.85
N SER A 734 5.23 27.30 19.17
CA SER A 734 6.11 27.58 20.29
C SER A 734 7.55 27.55 19.82
N THR A 735 8.28 28.63 20.00
CA THR A 735 9.74 28.61 19.90
C THR A 735 10.30 27.72 20.99
N ILE A 736 11.00 26.65 20.62
CA ILE A 736 11.52 25.65 21.55
C ILE A 736 13.05 25.65 21.64
N GLY A 737 13.76 26.21 20.64
CA GLY A 737 15.22 26.19 20.65
C GLY A 737 15.86 26.86 19.46
N ARG A 738 17.13 26.55 19.25
CA ARG A 738 17.95 27.02 18.12
C ARG A 738 18.80 25.90 17.56
N VAL A 739 19.00 25.94 16.26
CA VAL A 739 19.93 25.09 15.51
C VAL A 739 21.34 25.58 15.75
N GLY A 740 22.30 24.68 15.93
CA GLY A 740 23.72 24.96 15.95
C GLY A 740 24.53 24.07 16.87
N GLY A 741 25.83 24.09 16.67
CA GLY A 741 26.81 23.27 17.39
C GLY A 741 26.80 21.78 16.96
N ALA A 742 27.59 20.99 17.69
CA ALA A 742 27.84 19.58 17.41
C ALA A 742 27.08 18.62 18.36
N ARG A 743 26.07 19.10 19.08
CA ARG A 743 25.35 18.32 20.08
C ARG A 743 23.83 18.62 20.01
N LEU A 744 23.04 17.63 20.34
CA LEU A 744 21.62 17.81 20.63
C LEU A 744 21.46 17.89 22.14
N SER A 745 21.05 19.06 22.62
CA SER A 745 20.79 19.30 24.04
C SER A 745 19.31 19.58 24.28
N LEU A 746 18.63 18.68 25.01
CA LEU A 746 17.20 18.79 25.34
C LEU A 746 17.00 19.00 26.85
N GLY A 747 16.91 20.25 27.27
CA GLY A 747 16.81 20.62 28.68
C GLY A 747 17.92 19.95 29.52
N PRO A 748 17.59 19.51 30.74
CA PRO A 748 18.56 18.82 31.60
C PRO A 748 18.64 17.31 31.35
N TRP A 749 17.89 16.77 30.37
CA TRP A 749 17.68 15.33 30.24
C TRP A 749 18.55 14.65 29.19
N ILE A 750 18.86 15.34 28.09
CA ILE A 750 19.59 14.75 26.97
C ILE A 750 20.66 15.73 26.53
N ASP A 751 21.90 15.26 26.43
CA ASP A 751 23.02 15.96 25.82
C ASP A 751 23.93 14.94 25.13
N VAL A 752 23.77 14.78 23.79
CA VAL A 752 24.45 13.78 22.99
C VAL A 752 25.03 14.43 21.74
N SER A 753 26.22 13.99 21.32
CA SER A 753 26.82 14.48 20.07
C SER A 753 26.04 14.03 18.84
N VAL A 754 26.02 14.85 17.79
CA VAL A 754 25.35 14.49 16.52
C VAL A 754 26.00 13.27 15.87
N ASP A 755 27.32 13.06 16.09
CA ASP A 755 28.03 11.89 15.59
C ASP A 755 27.53 10.59 16.24
N GLU A 756 27.33 10.60 17.57
CA GLU A 756 26.79 9.44 18.32
C GLU A 756 25.34 9.15 17.89
N LEU A 757 24.52 10.18 17.72
CA LEU A 757 23.14 10.06 17.22
C LEU A 757 23.14 9.46 15.81
N SER A 758 23.93 10.03 14.88
CA SER A 758 24.05 9.58 13.51
C SER A 758 24.52 8.13 13.42
N HIS A 759 25.57 7.77 14.18
CA HIS A 759 26.07 6.41 14.22
C HIS A 759 25.00 5.42 14.72
N ALA A 760 24.30 5.74 15.80
CA ALA A 760 23.23 4.88 16.34
C ALA A 760 22.09 4.67 15.34
N TRP A 761 21.63 5.74 14.71
CA TRP A 761 20.54 5.72 13.75
C TRP A 761 20.92 4.99 12.45
N ARG A 762 22.11 5.25 11.89
CA ARG A 762 22.57 4.63 10.64
C ARG A 762 22.89 3.14 10.78
N THR A 763 23.41 2.73 11.93
CA THR A 763 23.83 1.33 12.15
C THR A 763 22.74 0.44 12.77
N GLY A 764 21.63 1.02 13.23
CA GLY A 764 20.60 0.27 13.96
C GLY A 764 20.03 -0.91 13.19
N LEU A 765 19.65 -0.70 11.93
CA LEU A 765 19.13 -1.77 11.07
C LEU A 765 20.24 -2.71 10.57
N SER A 766 21.34 -2.18 10.05
CA SER A 766 22.44 -2.99 9.51
C SER A 766 23.08 -3.88 10.57
N SER A 767 23.31 -3.38 11.79
CA SER A 767 23.85 -4.20 12.88
C SER A 767 22.87 -5.29 13.35
N ALA A 768 21.57 -5.07 13.22
CA ALA A 768 20.57 -6.08 13.51
C ALA A 768 20.48 -7.17 12.43
N THR A 769 20.87 -6.87 11.19
CA THR A 769 20.88 -7.82 10.07
C THR A 769 22.20 -8.62 9.98
N VAL A 770 23.33 -8.10 10.41
CA VAL A 770 24.64 -8.76 10.33
C VAL A 770 24.90 -9.75 11.48
N ARG A 771 24.30 -9.58 12.64
CA ARG A 771 24.43 -10.48 13.82
C ARG A 771 23.33 -11.53 13.82
#